data_32c200961bc1a1335d11504bacbeb48c
#
_entry.id   32c200961bc1a1335d11504bacbeb48c
#
_cell.length_a   1.000
_cell.length_b   1.000
_cell.length_c   1.000
_cell.angle_alpha   90.00
_cell.angle_beta   90.00
_cell.angle_gamma   90.00
#
_symmetry.space_group_name_H-M   'P 1'
#
loop_
_entity.id
_entity.type
_entity.pdbx_description
1 polymer ?
#
loop_
_entity_poly.entity_id
_entity_poly.type
_entity_poly.pdbx_seq_one_letter_code
_entity_poly.pdbx_strand_id
1 'polypeptide(L)'
;MSNKVSLLFGVHAHQPAGNFAHVIDDAHARCYKPFLETVYAYPEFRLSVHFSGWLLGYLLDRFPHDMSKLHEMVDRGQVEMFGGGDTEPVLASIPECDRRSQLAALADRLHATLGRRPTGAWLTERVWESSVTSALAQSGVRYVTVDDYHFLCAGRRGDELSGYFSTEESGNRLDLFPISEALRYRIPFSIAADAIRYLDSLATPDGAAAAIYFDDIEKLGIWPETYAWVYEKQWLKQFIEGVLASPSIESMLYRDFHGARRSHGVVYLPSTSYIEMNEWTLNADRADLFAALVKQEKDQQRYEQDKPFLRGGIWRNFLSRYGESNWMHKRMQQLSARLEALGSNATARMRELLHLAQANDAYWHGLFGGIYLPHLRRAVWNAIVELESLLDQCAPRASGGFDLDLDGCDEFFIGNGELQAVLRDDGHGAIHELDAYGLRHNFGDTLARRLEHYYRKIRDHRGDADGQPGSGIASAHDRVHFRHAISAQDLEADALPRVLFADRYQDNPVRYARPQVRDTRAELSADGIAKTFSIDRNALTVTYQLDAASAALKTVINLAMPSCDGYLGRYILDADVQGGFGQSFDWRDIRNLTLEDGVLRGRVVLTCSRPVSISASPHLTVSQSEDGFEKIMQAVTLTVSMSRQDAGMFVFTLTVDTLPD
;
A
#
# COMPACT_ATOMS: atom_id res chain seq x y z
N MET A 1 8.27 46.16 17.84
CA MET A 1 7.46 44.91 17.90
C MET A 1 8.45 43.75 17.77
N SER A 2 8.32 42.70 18.57
CA SER A 2 9.19 41.52 18.43
C SER A 2 8.81 40.79 17.13
N ASN A 3 9.79 40.25 16.42
CA ASN A 3 9.54 39.38 15.26
C ASN A 3 8.65 38.21 15.68
N LYS A 4 7.77 37.76 14.77
CA LYS A 4 6.82 36.66 15.02
C LYS A 4 6.80 35.67 13.89
N VAL A 5 6.52 34.39 14.21
CA VAL A 5 6.23 33.31 13.29
C VAL A 5 5.06 32.49 13.81
N SER A 6 4.12 32.15 12.94
CA SER A 6 2.99 31.25 13.26
C SER A 6 3.46 29.81 13.04
N LEU A 7 3.50 28.99 14.10
CA LEU A 7 3.71 27.56 13.97
C LEU A 7 2.39 26.87 13.64
N LEU A 8 2.28 26.31 12.44
CA LEU A 8 1.18 25.44 12.00
C LEU A 8 1.65 23.99 12.16
N PHE A 9 1.32 23.39 13.31
CA PHE A 9 1.76 22.04 13.65
C PHE A 9 0.64 21.04 13.35
N GLY A 10 0.89 20.10 12.45
CA GLY A 10 -0.05 19.05 12.06
C GLY A 10 0.55 17.67 12.19
N VAL A 11 -0.28 16.69 12.52
CA VAL A 11 0.09 15.27 12.54
C VAL A 11 -0.93 14.42 11.79
N HIS A 12 -0.42 13.45 11.06
CA HIS A 12 -1.16 12.45 10.32
C HIS A 12 -1.01 11.10 11.01
N ALA A 13 -2.14 10.46 11.34
CA ALA A 13 -2.20 9.14 11.94
C ALA A 13 -2.82 8.13 10.96
N HIS A 14 -2.07 7.11 10.62
CA HIS A 14 -2.52 6.07 9.72
C HIS A 14 -1.96 4.70 10.11
N GLN A 15 -2.78 3.67 9.93
CA GLN A 15 -2.37 2.27 9.91
C GLN A 15 -3.01 1.61 8.70
N PRO A 16 -2.31 0.74 7.96
CA PRO A 16 -2.86 0.09 6.78
C PRO A 16 -4.14 -0.69 7.07
N ALA A 17 -5.12 -0.60 6.17
CA ALA A 17 -6.29 -1.47 6.21
C ALA A 17 -5.85 -2.94 6.09
N GLY A 18 -6.31 -3.79 7.02
CA GLY A 18 -5.89 -5.20 7.09
C GLY A 18 -4.65 -5.46 7.94
N ASN A 19 -4.08 -4.44 8.58
CA ASN A 19 -3.02 -4.65 9.56
C ASN A 19 -3.53 -5.42 10.79
N PHE A 20 -2.62 -6.07 11.50
CA PHE A 20 -2.97 -6.91 12.65
C PHE A 20 -3.42 -6.08 13.85
N ALA A 21 -4.48 -6.49 14.54
CA ALA A 21 -5.03 -5.78 15.69
C ALA A 21 -3.97 -5.50 16.79
N HIS A 22 -3.09 -6.46 17.07
CA HIS A 22 -2.04 -6.29 18.06
C HIS A 22 -1.01 -5.22 17.68
N VAL A 23 -0.74 -5.01 16.37
CA VAL A 23 0.15 -3.97 15.87
C VAL A 23 -0.49 -2.60 16.07
N ILE A 24 -1.79 -2.48 15.80
CA ILE A 24 -2.54 -1.24 15.99
C ILE A 24 -2.68 -0.92 17.48
N ASP A 25 -2.92 -1.93 18.32
CA ASP A 25 -2.97 -1.78 19.79
C ASP A 25 -1.60 -1.32 20.35
N ASP A 26 -0.48 -1.86 19.83
CA ASP A 26 0.87 -1.41 20.19
C ASP A 26 1.13 0.03 19.71
N ALA A 27 0.72 0.37 18.48
CA ALA A 27 0.81 1.71 17.95
C ALA A 27 0.02 2.72 18.81
N HIS A 28 -1.19 2.34 19.24
CA HIS A 28 -1.95 3.15 20.19
C HIS A 28 -1.22 3.36 21.51
N ALA A 29 -0.74 2.28 22.12
CA ALA A 29 -0.07 2.33 23.42
C ALA A 29 1.24 3.14 23.40
N ARG A 30 2.00 3.05 22.33
CA ARG A 30 3.33 3.68 22.23
C ARG A 30 3.31 5.05 21.56
N CYS A 31 2.32 5.37 20.77
CA CYS A 31 2.29 6.61 20.01
C CYS A 31 1.01 7.43 20.26
N TYR A 32 -0.15 6.96 19.83
CA TYR A 32 -1.35 7.79 19.81
C TYR A 32 -1.80 8.22 21.20
N LYS A 33 -1.88 7.30 22.15
CA LYS A 33 -2.27 7.59 23.53
C LYS A 33 -1.29 8.58 24.21
N PRO A 34 0.03 8.32 24.31
CA PRO A 34 0.92 9.23 24.99
C PRO A 34 1.07 10.58 24.28
N PHE A 35 0.89 10.65 22.95
CA PHE A 35 0.81 11.90 22.23
C PHE A 35 -0.40 12.72 22.65
N LEU A 36 -1.60 12.13 22.61
CA LEU A 36 -2.85 12.79 23.01
C LEU A 36 -2.79 13.25 24.49
N GLU A 37 -2.26 12.40 25.38
CA GLU A 37 -2.10 12.74 26.80
C GLU A 37 -1.13 13.91 27.03
N THR A 38 -0.01 13.92 26.30
CA THR A 38 0.97 15.01 26.42
C THR A 38 0.38 16.32 25.93
N VAL A 39 -0.23 16.35 24.73
CA VAL A 39 -0.80 17.56 24.15
C VAL A 39 -2.00 18.07 24.95
N TYR A 40 -2.82 17.15 25.47
CA TYR A 40 -4.00 17.49 26.28
C TYR A 40 -3.65 18.36 27.50
N ALA A 41 -2.45 18.17 28.08
CA ALA A 41 -1.95 18.92 29.22
C ALA A 41 -1.57 20.38 28.89
N TYR A 42 -1.52 20.77 27.60
CA TYR A 42 -1.10 22.11 27.16
C TYR A 42 -2.17 22.75 26.27
N PRO A 43 -3.29 23.29 26.83
CA PRO A 43 -4.40 23.82 26.03
C PRO A 43 -4.03 24.97 25.07
N GLU A 44 -2.95 25.69 25.38
CA GLU A 44 -2.45 26.79 24.56
C GLU A 44 -1.68 26.32 23.33
N PHE A 45 -1.18 25.07 23.33
CA PHE A 45 -0.54 24.47 22.15
C PHE A 45 -1.60 23.99 21.18
N ARG A 46 -1.76 24.72 20.10
CA ARG A 46 -2.76 24.44 19.03
C ARG A 46 -2.13 23.59 17.96
N LEU A 47 -2.91 22.63 17.43
CA LEU A 47 -2.42 21.71 16.40
C LEU A 47 -3.57 21.23 15.51
N SER A 48 -3.19 20.68 14.34
CA SER A 48 -4.09 19.98 13.45
C SER A 48 -3.82 18.48 13.48
N VAL A 49 -4.88 17.68 13.38
CA VAL A 49 -4.77 16.22 13.42
C VAL A 49 -5.57 15.62 12.28
N HIS A 50 -4.98 14.70 11.56
CA HIS A 50 -5.64 13.81 10.63
C HIS A 50 -5.59 12.38 11.15
N PHE A 51 -6.71 11.67 11.10
CA PHE A 51 -6.79 10.22 11.22
C PHE A 51 -7.43 9.67 9.97
N SER A 52 -6.88 8.61 9.39
CA SER A 52 -7.64 7.84 8.40
C SER A 52 -8.94 7.33 9.02
N GLY A 53 -10.02 7.31 8.25
CA GLY A 53 -11.35 6.98 8.81
C GLY A 53 -11.44 5.58 9.38
N TRP A 54 -10.75 4.65 8.76
CA TRP A 54 -10.64 3.28 9.22
C TRP A 54 -9.93 3.19 10.59
N LEU A 55 -8.77 3.87 10.75
CA LEU A 55 -8.05 3.92 12.03
C LEU A 55 -8.86 4.64 13.10
N LEU A 56 -9.47 5.78 12.75
CA LEU A 56 -10.33 6.52 13.67
C LEU A 56 -11.46 5.64 14.20
N GLY A 57 -12.14 4.89 13.31
CA GLY A 57 -13.19 3.94 13.70
C GLY A 57 -12.66 2.88 14.68
N TYR A 58 -11.54 2.25 14.36
CA TYR A 58 -10.90 1.27 15.23
C TYR A 58 -10.58 1.83 16.63
N LEU A 59 -9.98 3.03 16.69
CA LEU A 59 -9.62 3.65 17.96
C LEU A 59 -10.83 4.08 18.79
N LEU A 60 -11.88 4.59 18.16
CA LEU A 60 -13.15 4.94 18.85
C LEU A 60 -13.83 3.71 19.45
N ASP A 61 -13.83 2.59 18.75
CA ASP A 61 -14.43 1.35 19.23
C ASP A 61 -13.59 0.70 20.33
N ARG A 62 -12.27 0.68 20.17
CA ARG A 62 -11.36 -0.07 21.03
C ARG A 62 -10.89 0.74 22.24
N PHE A 63 -10.68 2.05 22.08
CA PHE A 63 -10.08 2.94 23.09
C PHE A 63 -10.92 4.22 23.31
N PRO A 64 -12.23 4.12 23.55
CA PRO A 64 -13.12 5.27 23.62
C PRO A 64 -12.74 6.29 24.70
N HIS A 65 -12.16 5.82 25.83
CA HIS A 65 -11.73 6.69 26.92
C HIS A 65 -10.54 7.59 26.50
N ASP A 66 -9.58 7.06 25.76
CA ASP A 66 -8.44 7.86 25.29
C ASP A 66 -8.88 8.82 24.18
N MET A 67 -9.81 8.40 23.32
CA MET A 67 -10.37 9.23 22.25
C MET A 67 -11.30 10.36 22.77
N SER A 68 -11.84 10.25 23.99
CA SER A 68 -12.59 11.37 24.60
C SER A 68 -11.72 12.61 24.80
N LYS A 69 -10.41 12.47 25.05
CA LYS A 69 -9.48 13.60 25.14
C LYS A 69 -9.37 14.36 23.81
N LEU A 70 -9.36 13.62 22.68
CA LEU A 70 -9.39 14.26 21.37
C LEU A 70 -10.66 15.08 21.17
N HIS A 71 -11.82 14.53 21.56
CA HIS A 71 -13.10 15.23 21.48
C HIS A 71 -13.08 16.54 22.30
N GLU A 72 -12.61 16.47 23.55
CA GLU A 72 -12.50 17.66 24.41
C GLU A 72 -11.53 18.71 23.83
N MET A 73 -10.40 18.29 23.22
CA MET A 73 -9.45 19.20 22.56
C MET A 73 -10.07 19.89 21.33
N VAL A 74 -10.91 19.18 20.58
CA VAL A 74 -11.66 19.75 19.44
C VAL A 74 -12.70 20.76 19.94
N ASP A 75 -13.45 20.43 20.99
CA ASP A 75 -14.49 21.28 21.55
C ASP A 75 -13.93 22.58 22.11
N ARG A 76 -12.79 22.53 22.82
CA ARG A 76 -12.14 23.75 23.34
C ARG A 76 -11.33 24.52 22.29
N GLY A 77 -11.35 24.10 21.02
CA GLY A 77 -10.68 24.79 19.92
C GLY A 77 -9.17 24.66 19.90
N GLN A 78 -8.61 23.70 20.61
CA GLN A 78 -7.17 23.38 20.59
C GLN A 78 -6.78 22.59 19.35
N VAL A 79 -7.64 21.67 18.90
CA VAL A 79 -7.39 20.79 17.76
C VAL A 79 -8.30 21.13 16.59
N GLU A 80 -7.72 21.21 15.41
CA GLU A 80 -8.41 21.21 14.14
C GLU A 80 -8.32 19.83 13.50
N MET A 81 -9.47 19.23 13.15
CA MET A 81 -9.48 17.97 12.41
C MET A 81 -9.32 18.21 10.92
N PHE A 82 -8.37 17.52 10.29
CA PHE A 82 -8.23 17.45 8.85
C PHE A 82 -9.03 16.26 8.30
N GLY A 83 -9.66 16.47 7.16
CA GLY A 83 -10.26 15.42 6.35
C GLY A 83 -9.24 14.73 5.43
N GLY A 84 -9.74 13.91 4.55
CA GLY A 84 -8.98 13.13 3.58
C GLY A 84 -9.86 12.03 3.00
N GLY A 85 -9.28 11.06 2.31
CA GLY A 85 -9.99 9.83 1.95
C GLY A 85 -10.23 8.94 3.17
N ASP A 86 -11.42 8.33 3.29
CA ASP A 86 -11.81 7.53 4.48
C ASP A 86 -10.89 6.33 4.71
N THR A 87 -10.43 5.69 3.62
CA THR A 87 -9.51 4.53 3.69
C THR A 87 -8.11 4.84 3.19
N GLU A 88 -7.69 6.11 3.20
CA GLU A 88 -6.39 6.55 2.71
C GLU A 88 -6.09 6.15 1.25
N PRO A 89 -6.99 6.40 0.29
CA PRO A 89 -6.63 6.21 -1.10
C PRO A 89 -5.67 7.30 -1.58
N VAL A 90 -4.76 6.99 -2.48
CA VAL A 90 -4.12 8.02 -3.30
C VAL A 90 -5.19 8.60 -4.22
N LEU A 91 -5.77 9.74 -3.86
CA LEU A 91 -6.91 10.35 -4.57
C LEU A 91 -6.66 10.50 -6.07
N ALA A 92 -5.43 10.82 -6.46
CA ALA A 92 -5.04 10.95 -7.87
C ALA A 92 -5.24 9.65 -8.66
N SER A 93 -5.16 8.47 -8.02
CA SER A 93 -5.21 7.17 -8.68
C SER A 93 -6.61 6.54 -8.78
N ILE A 94 -7.61 7.13 -8.13
CA ILE A 94 -8.99 6.61 -8.13
C ILE A 94 -9.94 7.50 -8.97
N PRO A 95 -11.09 6.96 -9.45
CA PRO A 95 -12.09 7.72 -10.19
C PRO A 95 -12.61 8.94 -9.43
N GLU A 96 -13.06 9.97 -10.17
CA GLU A 96 -13.51 11.22 -9.55
C GLU A 96 -14.74 11.04 -8.65
N CYS A 97 -15.70 10.20 -9.04
CA CYS A 97 -16.86 9.87 -8.20
C CYS A 97 -16.44 9.26 -6.86
N ASP A 98 -15.42 8.40 -6.87
CA ASP A 98 -14.91 7.76 -5.67
C ASP A 98 -14.12 8.74 -4.81
N ARG A 99 -13.37 9.69 -5.40
CA ARG A 99 -12.70 10.76 -4.63
C ARG A 99 -13.71 11.49 -3.75
N ARG A 100 -14.85 11.91 -4.33
CA ARG A 100 -15.90 12.59 -3.59
C ARG A 100 -16.56 11.69 -2.54
N SER A 101 -16.80 10.43 -2.87
CA SER A 101 -17.35 9.44 -1.93
C SER A 101 -16.44 9.22 -0.72
N GLN A 102 -15.14 9.04 -0.94
CA GLN A 102 -14.13 8.89 0.10
C GLN A 102 -14.04 10.13 1.01
N LEU A 103 -13.96 11.33 0.40
CA LEU A 103 -13.89 12.60 1.13
C LEU A 103 -15.16 12.84 1.97
N ALA A 104 -16.33 12.53 1.41
CA ALA A 104 -17.61 12.66 2.13
C ALA A 104 -17.68 11.66 3.30
N ALA A 105 -17.26 10.42 3.12
CA ALA A 105 -17.31 9.39 4.16
C ALA A 105 -16.50 9.80 5.41
N LEU A 106 -15.27 10.27 5.26
CA LEU A 106 -14.48 10.75 6.40
C LEU A 106 -15.08 12.04 7.00
N ALA A 107 -15.52 12.98 6.17
CA ALA A 107 -16.14 14.21 6.66
C ALA A 107 -17.43 13.94 7.46
N ASP A 108 -18.27 13.00 7.02
CA ASP A 108 -19.47 12.57 7.73
C ASP A 108 -19.13 11.85 9.04
N ARG A 109 -18.12 10.98 9.05
CA ARG A 109 -17.60 10.32 10.25
C ARG A 109 -17.11 11.34 11.28
N LEU A 110 -16.29 12.31 10.88
CA LEU A 110 -15.81 13.38 11.75
C LEU A 110 -16.95 14.24 12.31
N HIS A 111 -17.94 14.53 11.47
CA HIS A 111 -19.11 15.27 11.91
C HIS A 111 -19.94 14.49 12.94
N ALA A 112 -20.17 13.21 12.68
CA ALA A 112 -20.95 12.36 13.57
C ALA A 112 -20.25 12.13 14.92
N THR A 113 -18.90 12.02 14.95
CA THR A 113 -18.15 11.70 16.17
C THR A 113 -17.65 12.91 16.93
N LEU A 114 -17.30 14.00 16.23
CA LEU A 114 -16.67 15.20 16.82
C LEU A 114 -17.46 16.49 16.57
N GLY A 115 -18.64 16.40 15.95
CA GLY A 115 -19.52 17.55 15.70
C GLY A 115 -18.99 18.58 14.70
N ARG A 116 -17.87 18.30 14.01
CA ARG A 116 -17.19 19.25 13.12
C ARG A 116 -16.89 18.63 11.76
N ARG A 117 -17.20 19.39 10.69
CA ARG A 117 -16.74 19.06 9.35
C ARG A 117 -15.35 19.66 9.11
N PRO A 118 -14.42 18.92 8.49
CA PRO A 118 -13.09 19.43 8.18
C PRO A 118 -13.16 20.47 7.06
N THR A 119 -12.26 21.45 7.11
CA THR A 119 -12.04 22.43 6.03
C THR A 119 -10.69 22.25 5.35
N GLY A 120 -9.72 21.66 6.04
CA GLY A 120 -8.44 21.19 5.50
C GLY A 120 -8.50 19.71 5.22
N ALA A 121 -7.65 19.23 4.30
CA ALA A 121 -7.49 17.80 4.04
C ALA A 121 -6.00 17.41 3.91
N TRP A 122 -5.71 16.20 4.39
CA TRP A 122 -4.47 15.49 4.13
C TRP A 122 -4.57 14.80 2.76
N LEU A 123 -3.49 14.85 1.99
CA LEU A 123 -3.35 14.07 0.76
C LEU A 123 -2.45 12.87 1.04
N THR A 124 -3.00 11.69 0.89
CA THR A 124 -2.29 10.43 1.06
C THR A 124 -0.98 10.44 0.29
N GLU A 125 0.13 10.14 0.99
CA GLU A 125 1.49 10.18 0.43
C GLU A 125 1.85 11.53 -0.22
N ARG A 126 1.12 12.59 0.12
CA ARG A 126 1.30 13.93 -0.46
C ARG A 126 1.35 13.92 -1.98
N VAL A 127 0.69 12.91 -2.58
CA VAL A 127 0.62 12.77 -4.04
C VAL A 127 -0.26 13.85 -4.63
N TRP A 128 0.34 14.72 -5.41
CA TRP A 128 -0.33 15.80 -6.11
C TRP A 128 -0.46 15.54 -7.61
N GLU A 129 -1.67 15.68 -8.13
CA GLU A 129 -2.01 15.88 -9.54
C GLU A 129 -3.11 16.93 -9.60
N SER A 130 -3.11 17.81 -10.61
CA SER A 130 -4.12 18.89 -10.71
C SER A 130 -5.55 18.35 -10.72
N SER A 131 -5.74 17.15 -11.24
CA SER A 131 -7.04 16.47 -11.33
C SER A 131 -7.75 16.24 -9.99
N VAL A 132 -7.06 16.33 -8.84
CA VAL A 132 -7.70 16.19 -7.52
C VAL A 132 -8.38 17.48 -7.04
N THR A 133 -7.99 18.61 -7.61
CA THR A 133 -8.44 19.96 -7.16
C THR A 133 -9.96 20.10 -7.18
N SER A 134 -10.60 19.73 -8.28
CA SER A 134 -12.04 19.87 -8.43
C SER A 134 -12.81 19.00 -7.42
N ALA A 135 -12.41 17.75 -7.23
CA ALA A 135 -13.06 16.84 -6.29
C ALA A 135 -12.92 17.35 -4.83
N LEU A 136 -11.74 17.84 -4.44
CA LEU A 136 -11.49 18.43 -3.12
C LEU A 136 -12.34 19.67 -2.89
N ALA A 137 -12.28 20.65 -3.81
CA ALA A 137 -13.03 21.90 -3.68
C ALA A 137 -14.56 21.68 -3.63
N GLN A 138 -15.08 20.80 -4.48
CA GLN A 138 -16.51 20.45 -4.51
C GLN A 138 -16.96 19.66 -3.28
N SER A 139 -16.03 18.98 -2.60
CA SER A 139 -16.31 18.31 -1.31
C SER A 139 -16.20 19.25 -0.11
N GLY A 140 -15.98 20.56 -0.32
CA GLY A 140 -15.91 21.57 0.73
C GLY A 140 -14.53 21.76 1.35
N VAL A 141 -13.51 21.11 0.82
CA VAL A 141 -12.10 21.30 1.22
C VAL A 141 -11.62 22.66 0.69
N ARG A 142 -11.05 23.48 1.55
CA ARG A 142 -10.53 24.80 1.22
C ARG A 142 -9.02 24.83 1.03
N TYR A 143 -8.31 23.96 1.73
CA TYR A 143 -6.86 23.87 1.67
C TYR A 143 -6.37 22.45 1.93
N VAL A 144 -5.19 22.15 1.39
CA VAL A 144 -4.44 20.92 1.63
C VAL A 144 -2.99 21.24 1.93
N THR A 145 -2.29 20.26 2.47
CA THR A 145 -0.85 20.33 2.70
C THR A 145 -0.11 19.41 1.72
N VAL A 146 0.97 19.93 1.12
CA VAL A 146 1.90 19.18 0.27
C VAL A 146 3.32 19.62 0.58
N ASP A 147 4.34 18.83 0.27
CA ASP A 147 5.73 19.17 0.58
C ASP A 147 6.19 20.45 -0.15
N ASP A 148 7.10 21.18 0.46
CA ASP A 148 7.75 22.35 -0.14
C ASP A 148 8.47 22.01 -1.47
N TYR A 149 8.93 20.76 -1.61
CA TYR A 149 9.49 20.23 -2.86
C TYR A 149 8.56 20.43 -4.07
N HIS A 150 7.24 20.32 -3.90
CA HIS A 150 6.27 20.58 -4.97
C HIS A 150 6.37 22.01 -5.51
N PHE A 151 6.54 22.97 -4.60
CA PHE A 151 6.65 24.38 -4.92
C PHE A 151 8.01 24.72 -5.53
N LEU A 152 9.08 24.11 -5.02
CA LEU A 152 10.42 24.24 -5.60
C LEU A 152 10.41 23.75 -7.06
N CYS A 153 9.75 22.61 -7.33
CA CYS A 153 9.58 22.08 -8.69
C CYS A 153 8.70 22.99 -9.60
N ALA A 154 7.88 23.86 -9.01
CA ALA A 154 7.11 24.88 -9.71
C ALA A 154 7.87 26.22 -9.88
N GLY A 155 9.17 26.25 -9.53
CA GLY A 155 10.04 27.43 -9.66
C GLY A 155 9.93 28.43 -8.53
N ARG A 156 9.27 28.08 -7.40
CA ARG A 156 9.29 28.90 -6.18
C ARG A 156 10.62 28.72 -5.45
N ARG A 157 11.00 29.74 -4.68
CA ARG A 157 12.19 29.67 -3.83
C ARG A 157 11.80 29.37 -2.39
N GLY A 158 12.67 28.72 -1.63
CA GLY A 158 12.40 28.34 -0.24
C GLY A 158 12.03 29.53 0.67
N ASP A 159 12.60 30.70 0.42
CA ASP A 159 12.30 31.92 1.19
C ASP A 159 10.90 32.52 0.92
N GLU A 160 10.21 32.07 -0.15
CA GLU A 160 8.83 32.44 -0.46
C GLU A 160 7.78 31.57 0.24
N LEU A 161 8.20 30.41 0.81
CA LEU A 161 7.29 29.36 1.30
C LEU A 161 6.82 29.54 2.76
N SER A 162 6.69 30.79 3.19
CA SER A 162 6.27 31.13 4.56
C SER A 162 4.76 31.39 4.72
N GLY A 163 3.92 30.84 3.82
CA GLY A 163 2.48 30.98 3.80
C GLY A 163 1.84 30.04 2.80
N TYR A 164 0.56 30.22 2.49
CA TYR A 164 -0.14 29.39 1.53
C TYR A 164 -0.26 30.05 0.13
N PHE A 165 -0.45 29.22 -0.88
CA PHE A 165 -0.67 29.62 -2.26
C PHE A 165 -2.02 29.14 -2.74
N SER A 166 -2.56 29.76 -3.78
CA SER A 166 -3.81 29.32 -4.41
C SER A 166 -3.53 28.62 -5.71
N THR A 167 -4.25 27.54 -5.97
CA THR A 167 -4.33 26.91 -7.30
C THR A 167 -5.79 26.80 -7.74
N GLU A 168 -6.01 26.46 -8.98
CA GLU A 168 -7.34 26.18 -9.50
C GLU A 168 -7.30 25.10 -10.58
N GLU A 169 -8.40 24.43 -10.77
CA GLU A 169 -8.62 23.49 -11.87
C GLU A 169 -10.09 23.60 -12.30
N SER A 170 -10.31 23.90 -13.58
CA SER A 170 -11.66 24.05 -14.16
C SER A 170 -12.54 25.04 -13.37
N GLY A 171 -11.94 26.13 -12.86
CA GLY A 171 -12.61 27.17 -12.07
C GLY A 171 -12.84 26.81 -10.58
N ASN A 172 -12.42 25.64 -10.13
CA ASN A 172 -12.49 25.25 -8.73
C ASN A 172 -11.18 25.64 -8.02
N ARG A 173 -11.27 26.54 -7.03
CA ARG A 173 -10.11 27.00 -6.26
C ARG A 173 -9.81 26.08 -5.09
N LEU A 174 -8.52 25.85 -4.86
CA LEU A 174 -7.97 25.18 -3.69
C LEU A 174 -6.71 25.92 -3.21
N ASP A 175 -6.49 26.00 -1.91
CA ASP A 175 -5.31 26.63 -1.35
C ASP A 175 -4.33 25.55 -0.85
N LEU A 176 -3.01 25.80 -0.98
CA LEU A 176 -1.94 24.83 -0.80
C LEU A 176 -0.94 25.35 0.23
N PHE A 177 -0.70 24.57 1.30
CA PHE A 177 0.31 24.86 2.31
C PHE A 177 1.60 24.03 2.05
N PRO A 178 2.77 24.67 1.92
CA PRO A 178 4.05 23.97 1.75
C PRO A 178 4.57 23.43 3.08
N ILE A 179 4.57 22.11 3.26
CA ILE A 179 5.17 21.46 4.42
C ILE A 179 6.68 21.62 4.35
N SER A 180 7.31 22.12 5.40
CA SER A 180 8.74 22.32 5.45
C SER A 180 9.52 21.01 5.62
N GLU A 181 10.29 20.62 4.60
CA GLU A 181 11.24 19.51 4.67
C GLU A 181 12.20 19.67 5.86
N ALA A 182 12.69 20.88 6.07
CA ALA A 182 13.61 21.18 7.17
C ALA A 182 13.00 20.90 8.56
N LEU A 183 11.71 21.11 8.76
CA LEU A 183 11.02 20.76 10.00
C LEU A 183 10.77 19.26 10.10
N ARG A 184 10.41 18.60 8.99
CA ARG A 184 10.18 17.15 8.95
C ARG A 184 11.41 16.34 9.38
N TYR A 185 12.61 16.77 8.99
CA TYR A 185 13.86 16.12 9.40
C TYR A 185 14.36 16.54 10.79
N ARG A 186 13.84 17.63 11.38
CA ARG A 186 14.18 18.02 12.74
C ARG A 186 13.27 17.42 13.79
N ILE A 187 11.99 17.30 13.49
CA ILE A 187 10.96 16.82 14.43
C ILE A 187 10.70 15.32 14.17
N PRO A 188 10.95 14.45 15.17
CA PRO A 188 11.55 14.67 16.49
C PRO A 188 13.07 14.39 16.54
N PHE A 189 13.78 14.27 15.43
CA PHE A 189 15.11 13.67 15.33
C PHE A 189 16.25 14.55 15.88
N SER A 190 16.09 15.87 15.88
CA SER A 190 17.04 16.78 16.57
C SER A 190 16.62 17.04 18.02
N ILE A 191 17.51 17.61 18.85
CA ILE A 191 17.11 18.05 20.20
C ILE A 191 16.05 19.17 20.09
N ALA A 192 15.11 19.21 21.04
CA ALA A 192 14.00 20.17 21.01
C ALA A 192 14.46 21.64 20.90
N ALA A 193 15.53 22.01 21.61
CA ALA A 193 16.11 23.36 21.57
C ALA A 193 16.58 23.77 20.15
N ASP A 194 17.05 22.83 19.33
CA ASP A 194 17.48 23.12 17.95
C ASP A 194 16.26 23.38 17.05
N ALA A 195 15.18 22.61 17.21
CA ALA A 195 13.93 22.85 16.53
C ALA A 195 13.36 24.22 16.89
N ILE A 196 13.37 24.61 18.18
CA ILE A 196 12.92 25.92 18.64
C ILE A 196 13.79 27.05 18.04
N ARG A 197 15.12 26.93 18.08
CA ARG A 197 16.01 27.94 17.46
C ARG A 197 15.75 28.09 15.95
N TYR A 198 15.49 27.01 15.27
CA TYR A 198 15.12 27.06 13.85
C TYR A 198 13.80 27.80 13.65
N LEU A 199 12.76 27.51 14.45
CA LEU A 199 11.49 28.21 14.42
C LEU A 199 11.65 29.70 14.69
N ASP A 200 12.42 30.08 15.72
CA ASP A 200 12.72 31.49 16.04
C ASP A 200 13.40 32.22 14.87
N SER A 201 14.26 31.52 14.10
CA SER A 201 14.94 32.10 12.94
C SER A 201 14.03 32.43 11.77
N LEU A 202 12.82 31.84 11.72
CA LEU A 202 11.80 32.11 10.70
C LEU A 202 10.91 33.32 11.02
N ALA A 203 11.06 33.92 12.20
CA ALA A 203 10.22 35.01 12.65
C ALA A 203 10.47 36.30 11.85
N THR A 204 9.39 36.95 11.40
CA THR A 204 9.42 38.19 10.61
C THR A 204 8.90 39.41 11.42
N PRO A 205 9.34 40.64 11.08
CA PRO A 205 8.90 41.84 11.78
C PRO A 205 7.39 42.11 11.68
N ASP A 206 6.76 41.71 10.60
CA ASP A 206 5.32 41.85 10.34
C ASP A 206 4.52 40.69 10.92
N GLY A 207 5.16 39.64 11.38
CA GLY A 207 4.53 38.44 11.92
C GLY A 207 3.71 37.67 10.87
N ALA A 208 3.98 37.85 9.60
CA ALA A 208 3.20 37.25 8.51
C ALA A 208 3.64 35.81 8.18
N ALA A 209 4.85 35.44 8.60
CA ALA A 209 5.43 34.13 8.27
C ALA A 209 4.77 32.98 9.05
N ALA A 210 4.61 31.84 8.37
CA ALA A 210 4.27 30.55 8.96
C ALA A 210 5.44 29.57 8.87
N ALA A 211 5.64 28.81 9.93
CA ALA A 211 6.40 27.58 9.97
C ALA A 211 5.42 26.40 9.83
N ILE A 212 5.42 25.71 8.71
CA ILE A 212 4.41 24.75 8.32
C ILE A 212 4.96 23.34 8.49
N TYR A 213 4.38 22.59 9.43
CA TYR A 213 4.73 21.20 9.71
C TYR A 213 3.47 20.32 9.64
N PHE A 214 3.52 19.28 8.84
CA PHE A 214 2.54 18.21 8.83
C PHE A 214 3.22 16.91 8.44
N ASP A 215 3.21 15.90 9.33
CA ASP A 215 3.93 14.65 9.08
C ASP A 215 3.34 13.50 9.91
N ASP A 216 3.85 12.28 9.67
CA ASP A 216 3.39 11.06 10.32
C ASP A 216 3.61 11.13 11.83
N ILE A 217 2.55 10.92 12.60
CA ILE A 217 2.60 10.88 14.06
C ILE A 217 3.41 9.68 14.55
N GLU A 218 3.48 8.61 13.76
CA GLU A 218 4.20 7.36 14.04
C GLU A 218 5.69 7.60 14.32
N LYS A 219 6.27 8.66 13.76
CA LYS A 219 7.63 9.15 14.10
C LYS A 219 7.78 9.50 15.57
N LEU A 220 6.67 9.77 16.27
CA LEU A 220 6.65 10.17 17.67
C LEU A 220 6.43 9.00 18.63
N GLY A 221 6.79 7.75 18.26
CA GLY A 221 6.71 6.65 19.22
C GLY A 221 6.82 5.24 18.64
N ILE A 222 6.58 5.06 17.33
CA ILE A 222 6.63 3.76 16.66
C ILE A 222 7.98 3.48 16.02
N TRP A 223 8.54 4.48 15.36
CA TRP A 223 9.84 4.33 14.70
C TRP A 223 10.92 3.94 15.72
N PRO A 224 11.96 3.18 15.32
CA PRO A 224 12.98 2.68 16.23
C PRO A 224 13.55 3.79 17.13
N GLU A 225 13.66 3.52 18.44
CA GLU A 225 14.17 4.42 19.49
C GLU A 225 13.31 5.65 19.79
N THR A 226 12.28 5.96 18.97
CA THR A 226 11.53 7.22 19.15
C THR A 226 10.66 7.23 20.39
N TYR A 227 10.14 6.09 20.86
CA TYR A 227 9.36 6.04 22.10
C TYR A 227 10.17 6.55 23.30
N ALA A 228 11.37 5.97 23.49
CA ALA A 228 12.25 6.39 24.59
C ALA A 228 12.67 7.87 24.47
N TRP A 229 12.96 8.30 23.22
CA TRP A 229 13.36 9.68 22.93
C TRP A 229 12.23 10.68 23.19
N VAL A 230 11.05 10.42 22.66
CA VAL A 230 9.93 11.37 22.66
C VAL A 230 9.25 11.43 24.03
N TYR A 231 9.03 10.27 24.68
CA TYR A 231 8.25 10.21 25.90
C TYR A 231 9.10 10.01 27.15
N GLU A 232 10.05 9.08 27.20
CA GLU A 232 10.86 8.84 28.40
C GLU A 232 11.86 9.99 28.64
N LYS A 233 12.55 10.46 27.56
CA LYS A 233 13.42 11.64 27.60
C LYS A 233 12.65 12.96 27.45
N GLN A 234 11.33 12.90 27.34
CA GLN A 234 10.39 14.04 27.33
C GLN A 234 10.63 15.04 26.19
N TRP A 235 11.09 14.58 25.02
CA TRP A 235 11.35 15.46 23.88
C TRP A 235 10.11 16.27 23.49
N LEU A 236 8.92 15.63 23.37
CA LEU A 236 7.68 16.31 22.98
C LEU A 236 7.27 17.38 24.00
N LYS A 237 7.38 17.06 25.28
CA LYS A 237 7.12 18.04 26.36
C LYS A 237 8.05 19.24 26.26
N GLN A 238 9.38 19.02 26.11
CA GLN A 238 10.36 20.08 25.95
C GLN A 238 10.10 20.93 24.72
N PHE A 239 9.67 20.31 23.61
CA PHE A 239 9.30 21.03 22.40
C PHE A 239 8.08 21.93 22.61
N ILE A 240 6.99 21.40 23.19
CA ILE A 240 5.77 22.16 23.47
C ILE A 240 6.08 23.32 24.42
N GLU A 241 6.76 23.06 25.54
CA GLU A 241 7.14 24.10 26.51
C GLU A 241 8.04 25.16 25.89
N GLY A 242 8.98 24.77 25.03
CA GLY A 242 9.83 25.69 24.29
C GLY A 242 9.07 26.59 23.31
N VAL A 243 8.09 26.03 22.58
CA VAL A 243 7.19 26.80 21.69
C VAL A 243 6.41 27.82 22.51
N LEU A 244 5.77 27.40 23.60
CA LEU A 244 4.95 28.27 24.44
C LEU A 244 5.74 29.34 25.19
N ALA A 245 7.01 29.06 25.55
CA ALA A 245 7.89 30.00 26.19
C ALA A 245 8.53 31.02 25.24
N SER A 246 8.62 30.73 23.94
CA SER A 246 9.24 31.64 22.98
C SER A 246 8.36 32.89 22.75
N PRO A 247 8.98 34.10 22.86
CA PRO A 247 8.28 35.33 22.54
C PRO A 247 8.02 35.51 21.02
N SER A 248 8.67 34.73 20.16
CA SER A 248 8.63 34.83 18.70
C SER A 248 7.69 33.81 18.06
N ILE A 249 7.35 32.69 18.72
CA ILE A 249 6.55 31.62 18.14
C ILE A 249 5.12 31.71 18.65
N GLU A 250 4.15 31.64 17.74
CA GLU A 250 2.75 31.54 18.04
C GLU A 250 2.18 30.24 17.48
N SER A 251 1.72 29.34 18.36
CA SER A 251 1.04 28.12 17.94
C SER A 251 -0.36 28.47 17.41
N MET A 252 -0.67 28.12 16.15
CA MET A 252 -1.89 28.51 15.47
C MET A 252 -2.47 27.32 14.67
N LEU A 253 -3.82 27.28 14.53
CA LEU A 253 -4.48 26.31 13.65
C LEU A 253 -4.36 26.74 12.18
N TYR A 254 -4.35 25.79 11.26
CA TYR A 254 -4.31 26.07 9.82
C TYR A 254 -5.51 26.92 9.39
N ARG A 255 -6.74 26.62 9.88
CA ARG A 255 -7.95 27.40 9.58
C ARG A 255 -7.85 28.85 10.04
N ASP A 256 -7.25 29.08 11.21
CA ASP A 256 -7.14 30.43 11.78
C ASP A 256 -6.11 31.25 10.98
N PHE A 257 -4.97 30.66 10.63
CA PHE A 257 -3.99 31.28 9.76
C PHE A 257 -4.56 31.57 8.36
N HIS A 258 -5.24 30.59 7.76
CA HIS A 258 -5.88 30.74 6.45
C HIS A 258 -6.92 31.87 6.44
N GLY A 259 -7.71 31.99 7.51
CA GLY A 259 -8.70 33.05 7.65
C GLY A 259 -8.11 34.44 7.91
N ALA A 260 -6.95 34.52 8.57
CA ALA A 260 -6.29 35.76 8.95
C ALA A 260 -5.32 36.30 7.89
N ARG A 261 -4.81 35.46 7.00
CA ARG A 261 -3.74 35.79 6.05
C ARG A 261 -4.23 35.73 4.60
N ARG A 262 -3.50 36.35 3.71
CA ARG A 262 -3.75 36.29 2.27
C ARG A 262 -2.84 35.26 1.61
N SER A 263 -3.32 34.68 0.51
CA SER A 263 -2.51 33.83 -0.36
C SER A 263 -1.29 34.59 -0.89
N HIS A 264 -0.15 33.92 -0.97
CA HIS A 264 1.08 34.45 -1.61
C HIS A 264 0.99 34.49 -3.13
N GLY A 265 -0.16 34.15 -3.70
CA GLY A 265 -0.43 34.21 -5.14
C GLY A 265 -0.78 32.84 -5.70
N VAL A 266 -0.91 32.81 -7.03
CA VAL A 266 -1.27 31.59 -7.76
C VAL A 266 -0.03 30.71 -7.98
N VAL A 267 -0.19 29.39 -7.85
CA VAL A 267 0.80 28.40 -8.22
C VAL A 267 0.14 27.21 -8.91
N TYR A 268 0.80 26.65 -9.92
CA TYR A 268 0.43 25.39 -10.56
C TYR A 268 1.56 24.40 -10.31
N LEU A 269 1.29 23.40 -9.48
CA LEU A 269 2.26 22.40 -9.09
C LEU A 269 2.31 21.26 -10.13
N PRO A 270 3.50 20.75 -10.47
CA PRO A 270 3.62 19.56 -11.31
C PRO A 270 3.16 18.31 -10.55
N SER A 271 2.77 17.26 -11.31
CA SER A 271 2.51 15.94 -10.73
C SER A 271 3.77 15.45 -10.03
N THR A 272 3.70 15.29 -8.71
CA THR A 272 4.80 14.82 -7.86
C THR A 272 4.29 14.41 -6.48
N SER A 273 5.22 13.97 -5.62
CA SER A 273 5.03 13.72 -4.20
C SER A 273 6.26 14.25 -3.45
N TYR A 274 6.55 13.77 -2.25
CA TYR A 274 7.79 14.09 -1.55
C TYR A 274 9.02 13.55 -2.30
N ILE A 275 10.19 14.08 -1.97
CA ILE A 275 11.40 13.93 -2.80
C ILE A 275 11.85 12.48 -2.95
N GLU A 276 11.71 11.64 -1.93
CA GLU A 276 12.11 10.23 -1.93
C GLU A 276 11.33 9.40 -2.96
N MET A 277 10.10 9.80 -3.27
CA MET A 277 9.26 9.14 -4.26
C MET A 277 9.91 9.11 -5.65
N ASN A 278 10.75 10.09 -5.97
CA ASN A 278 11.45 10.15 -7.25
C ASN A 278 12.31 8.90 -7.50
N GLU A 279 12.99 8.39 -6.48
CA GLU A 279 13.83 7.19 -6.58
C GLU A 279 13.00 5.91 -6.50
N TRP A 280 12.08 5.83 -5.52
CA TRP A 280 11.35 4.60 -5.21
C TRP A 280 10.47 4.11 -6.36
N THR A 281 9.97 5.01 -7.18
CA THR A 281 9.11 4.70 -8.32
C THR A 281 9.86 4.22 -9.56
N LEU A 282 11.19 4.33 -9.58
CA LEU A 282 12.02 3.92 -10.71
C LEU A 282 12.36 2.43 -10.65
N ASN A 283 12.57 1.81 -11.82
CA ASN A 283 13.19 0.49 -11.88
C ASN A 283 14.61 0.56 -11.30
N ALA A 284 15.10 -0.54 -10.75
CA ALA A 284 16.34 -0.59 -9.97
C ALA A 284 17.55 0.03 -10.71
N ASP A 285 17.73 -0.25 -12.01
CA ASP A 285 18.80 0.31 -12.84
C ASP A 285 18.71 1.83 -12.98
N ARG A 286 17.49 2.37 -13.10
CA ARG A 286 17.24 3.80 -13.21
C ARG A 286 17.34 4.50 -11.85
N ALA A 287 16.91 3.85 -10.79
CA ALA A 287 17.08 4.33 -9.42
C ALA A 287 18.57 4.42 -9.04
N ASP A 288 19.40 3.45 -9.45
CA ASP A 288 20.85 3.50 -9.24
C ASP A 288 21.50 4.68 -9.97
N LEU A 289 21.09 4.96 -11.23
CA LEU A 289 21.55 6.14 -11.97
C LEU A 289 21.09 7.44 -11.32
N PHE A 290 19.83 7.51 -10.88
CA PHE A 290 19.28 8.67 -10.18
C PHE A 290 20.04 8.94 -8.87
N ALA A 291 20.27 7.90 -8.06
CA ALA A 291 21.04 8.02 -6.83
C ALA A 291 22.50 8.47 -7.07
N ALA A 292 23.12 7.97 -8.14
CA ALA A 292 24.47 8.41 -8.53
C ALA A 292 24.50 9.89 -8.91
N LEU A 293 23.47 10.38 -9.65
CA LEU A 293 23.32 11.79 -9.98
C LEU A 293 23.11 12.65 -8.74
N VAL A 294 22.19 12.26 -7.85
CA VAL A 294 21.96 12.96 -6.58
C VAL A 294 23.24 13.03 -5.74
N LYS A 295 23.99 11.92 -5.67
CA LYS A 295 25.28 11.90 -4.97
C LYS A 295 26.28 12.87 -5.59
N GLN A 296 26.40 12.90 -6.92
CA GLN A 296 27.28 13.83 -7.62
C GLN A 296 26.95 15.30 -7.29
N GLU A 297 25.66 15.67 -7.26
CA GLU A 297 25.24 17.03 -6.94
C GLU A 297 25.52 17.39 -5.46
N LYS A 298 25.36 16.42 -4.55
CA LYS A 298 25.74 16.58 -3.12
C LYS A 298 27.27 16.77 -2.97
N ASP A 299 28.07 15.95 -3.62
CA ASP A 299 29.54 16.04 -3.59
C ASP A 299 30.05 17.38 -4.15
N GLN A 300 29.32 17.95 -5.11
CA GLN A 300 29.61 19.28 -5.69
C GLN A 300 28.95 20.44 -4.94
N GLN A 301 28.25 20.19 -3.84
CA GLN A 301 27.53 21.18 -3.04
C GLN A 301 26.47 21.98 -3.83
N ARG A 302 25.91 21.41 -4.90
CA ARG A 302 24.86 22.02 -5.73
C ARG A 302 23.47 21.45 -5.49
N TYR A 303 23.37 20.39 -4.71
CA TYR A 303 22.13 19.64 -4.54
C TYR A 303 20.93 20.52 -4.14
N GLU A 304 21.10 21.44 -3.19
CA GLU A 304 20.00 22.32 -2.75
C GLU A 304 19.50 23.27 -3.86
N GLN A 305 20.37 23.66 -4.76
CA GLN A 305 20.02 24.48 -5.92
C GLN A 305 19.36 23.65 -7.01
N ASP A 306 19.87 22.46 -7.27
CA ASP A 306 19.55 21.66 -8.47
C ASP A 306 18.45 20.62 -8.19
N LYS A 307 18.16 20.27 -6.91
CA LYS A 307 17.15 19.26 -6.55
C LYS A 307 15.75 19.48 -7.17
N PRO A 308 15.25 20.71 -7.43
CA PRO A 308 13.97 20.91 -8.10
C PRO A 308 13.94 20.39 -9.55
N PHE A 309 15.10 20.27 -10.17
CA PHE A 309 15.28 19.81 -11.55
C PHE A 309 15.66 18.34 -11.65
N LEU A 310 16.05 17.72 -10.53
CA LEU A 310 16.34 16.30 -10.43
C LEU A 310 15.03 15.53 -10.28
N ARG A 311 14.43 15.15 -11.41
CA ARG A 311 13.13 14.48 -11.45
C ARG A 311 13.30 12.99 -11.75
N GLY A 312 12.68 12.17 -10.92
CA GLY A 312 12.53 10.73 -11.12
C GLY A 312 11.14 10.36 -11.60
N GLY A 313 10.55 9.34 -11.02
CA GLY A 313 9.20 8.92 -11.33
C GLY A 313 8.14 9.62 -10.46
N ILE A 314 6.88 9.26 -10.70
CA ILE A 314 5.72 9.69 -9.94
C ILE A 314 5.04 8.46 -9.32
N TRP A 315 4.19 8.63 -8.32
CA TRP A 315 3.55 7.50 -7.60
C TRP A 315 2.90 6.47 -8.54
N ARG A 316 2.23 6.92 -9.61
CA ARG A 316 1.60 6.01 -10.59
C ARG A 316 2.59 5.04 -11.26
N ASN A 317 3.89 5.32 -11.25
CA ASN A 317 4.89 4.42 -11.81
C ASN A 317 5.00 3.10 -11.03
N PHE A 318 4.51 3.03 -9.78
CA PHE A 318 4.37 1.74 -9.11
C PHE A 318 3.43 0.80 -9.86
N LEU A 319 2.35 1.30 -10.45
CA LEU A 319 1.43 0.50 -11.25
C LEU A 319 2.09 -0.04 -12.53
N SER A 320 2.99 0.71 -13.16
CA SER A 320 3.72 0.22 -14.32
C SER A 320 4.91 -0.67 -13.97
N ARG A 321 5.44 -0.55 -12.75
CA ARG A 321 6.56 -1.35 -12.25
C ARG A 321 6.12 -2.70 -11.71
N TYR A 322 4.97 -2.78 -11.07
CA TYR A 322 4.39 -4.00 -10.48
C TYR A 322 3.11 -4.39 -11.22
N GLY A 323 3.20 -5.39 -12.10
CA GLY A 323 2.02 -5.90 -12.82
C GLY A 323 0.91 -6.35 -11.90
N GLU A 324 1.25 -6.93 -10.72
CA GLU A 324 0.31 -7.35 -9.69
C GLU A 324 -0.44 -6.15 -9.07
N SER A 325 0.27 -5.04 -8.83
CA SER A 325 -0.35 -3.80 -8.36
C SER A 325 -1.27 -3.20 -9.45
N ASN A 326 -0.81 -3.19 -10.71
CA ASN A 326 -1.63 -2.72 -11.83
C ASN A 326 -2.90 -3.55 -11.95
N TRP A 327 -2.78 -4.88 -11.90
CA TRP A 327 -3.92 -5.79 -11.97
C TRP A 327 -4.95 -5.49 -10.86
N MET A 328 -4.51 -5.47 -9.60
CA MET A 328 -5.37 -5.15 -8.46
C MET A 328 -6.04 -3.78 -8.61
N HIS A 329 -5.30 -2.76 -9.07
CA HIS A 329 -5.82 -1.43 -9.32
C HIS A 329 -6.89 -1.40 -10.43
N LYS A 330 -6.66 -2.10 -11.53
CA LYS A 330 -7.63 -2.15 -12.63
C LYS A 330 -8.88 -2.97 -12.28
N ARG A 331 -8.72 -4.02 -11.46
CA ARG A 331 -9.86 -4.74 -10.88
C ARG A 331 -10.71 -3.81 -10.02
N MET A 332 -10.09 -3.03 -9.14
CA MET A 332 -10.78 -2.00 -8.34
C MET A 332 -11.50 -0.98 -9.23
N GLN A 333 -10.86 -0.45 -10.27
CA GLN A 333 -11.49 0.50 -11.19
C GLN A 333 -12.68 -0.10 -11.94
N GLN A 334 -12.58 -1.37 -12.39
CA GLN A 334 -13.69 -2.08 -13.02
C GLN A 334 -14.88 -2.20 -12.08
N LEU A 335 -14.65 -2.54 -10.81
CA LEU A 335 -15.73 -2.65 -9.83
C LEU A 335 -16.33 -1.28 -9.48
N SER A 336 -15.52 -0.22 -9.44
CA SER A 336 -16.01 1.15 -9.33
C SER A 336 -17.00 1.50 -10.44
N ALA A 337 -16.63 1.25 -11.70
CA ALA A 337 -17.51 1.50 -12.83
C ALA A 337 -18.80 0.67 -12.80
N ARG A 338 -18.72 -0.61 -12.39
CA ARG A 338 -19.89 -1.46 -12.19
C ARG A 338 -20.81 -0.97 -11.08
N LEU A 339 -20.21 -0.50 -9.96
CA LEU A 339 -20.97 0.04 -8.83
C LEU A 339 -21.66 1.37 -9.20
N GLU A 340 -20.98 2.24 -9.94
CA GLU A 340 -21.56 3.49 -10.44
C GLU A 340 -22.76 3.21 -11.37
N ALA A 341 -22.66 2.20 -12.23
CA ALA A 341 -23.73 1.80 -13.12
C ALA A 341 -24.99 1.28 -12.39
N LEU A 342 -24.88 0.77 -11.16
CA LEU A 342 -26.02 0.38 -10.33
C LEU A 342 -26.84 1.59 -9.82
N GLY A 343 -26.25 2.79 -9.77
CA GLY A 343 -26.91 4.01 -9.33
C GLY A 343 -27.51 3.88 -7.91
N SER A 344 -28.84 4.06 -7.79
CA SER A 344 -29.55 3.95 -6.51
C SER A 344 -29.61 2.54 -5.91
N ASN A 345 -29.28 1.51 -6.67
CA ASN A 345 -29.26 0.12 -6.19
C ASN A 345 -27.92 -0.23 -5.47
N ALA A 346 -26.93 0.65 -5.56
CA ALA A 346 -25.68 0.50 -4.84
C ALA A 346 -25.90 0.64 -3.32
N THR A 347 -25.55 -0.41 -2.56
CA THR A 347 -25.72 -0.44 -1.10
C THR A 347 -24.58 0.27 -0.39
N ALA A 348 -24.77 0.63 0.90
CA ALA A 348 -23.69 1.15 1.74
C ALA A 348 -22.52 0.18 1.85
N ARG A 349 -22.81 -1.13 2.03
CA ARG A 349 -21.77 -2.17 2.10
C ARG A 349 -20.92 -2.25 0.84
N MET A 350 -21.53 -2.15 -0.35
CA MET A 350 -20.78 -2.15 -1.61
C MET A 350 -19.83 -0.93 -1.69
N ARG A 351 -20.26 0.25 -1.22
CA ARG A 351 -19.40 1.44 -1.17
C ARG A 351 -18.25 1.29 -0.19
N GLU A 352 -18.52 0.76 1.02
CA GLU A 352 -17.47 0.46 1.99
C GLU A 352 -16.41 -0.50 1.44
N LEU A 353 -16.83 -1.56 0.76
CA LEU A 353 -15.93 -2.52 0.13
C LEU A 353 -15.09 -1.86 -0.98
N LEU A 354 -15.71 -1.01 -1.81
CA LEU A 354 -14.96 -0.25 -2.81
C LEU A 354 -13.94 0.67 -2.15
N HIS A 355 -14.32 1.39 -1.07
CA HIS A 355 -13.40 2.24 -0.33
C HIS A 355 -12.23 1.43 0.23
N LEU A 356 -12.47 0.24 0.82
CA LEU A 356 -11.40 -0.64 1.30
C LEU A 356 -10.50 -1.14 0.18
N ALA A 357 -11.07 -1.44 -1.00
CA ALA A 357 -10.31 -1.82 -2.18
C ALA A 357 -9.41 -0.68 -2.72
N GLN A 358 -9.64 0.56 -2.30
CA GLN A 358 -8.89 1.75 -2.68
C GLN A 358 -7.81 2.14 -1.67
N ALA A 359 -7.68 1.44 -0.52
CA ALA A 359 -6.63 1.68 0.46
C ALA A 359 -5.25 1.56 -0.20
N ASN A 360 -4.41 2.59 -0.03
CA ASN A 360 -3.21 2.74 -0.84
C ASN A 360 -2.09 1.75 -0.54
N ASP A 361 -1.96 1.31 0.70
CA ASP A 361 -0.78 0.63 1.25
C ASP A 361 -0.38 -0.63 0.47
N ALA A 362 -1.34 -1.34 -0.11
CA ALA A 362 -1.10 -2.57 -0.85
C ALA A 362 -0.61 -2.35 -2.29
N TYR A 363 -0.66 -1.12 -2.81
CA TYR A 363 -0.36 -0.83 -4.22
C TYR A 363 1.09 -0.42 -4.48
N TRP A 364 1.84 -0.09 -3.45
CA TRP A 364 3.18 0.46 -3.55
C TRP A 364 4.02 0.08 -2.32
N HIS A 365 5.26 0.51 -2.27
CA HIS A 365 6.10 0.41 -1.07
C HIS A 365 7.04 1.61 -0.95
N GLY A 366 7.44 1.90 0.28
CA GLY A 366 8.47 2.86 0.62
C GLY A 366 9.45 2.22 1.62
N LEU A 367 9.61 2.86 2.79
CA LEU A 367 10.32 2.26 3.93
C LEU A 367 9.47 1.23 4.68
N PHE A 368 8.19 1.15 4.44
CA PHE A 368 7.32 0.08 4.92
C PHE A 368 7.15 -0.96 3.81
N GLY A 369 6.88 -2.21 4.19
CA GLY A 369 6.83 -3.32 3.24
C GLY A 369 5.77 -3.20 2.14
N GLY A 370 4.64 -2.54 2.41
CA GLY A 370 3.63 -2.20 1.41
C GLY A 370 3.14 -3.41 0.62
N ILE A 371 3.27 -3.35 -0.71
CA ILE A 371 2.91 -4.43 -1.64
C ILE A 371 3.59 -5.77 -1.31
N TYR A 372 4.74 -5.77 -0.64
CA TYR A 372 5.43 -6.98 -0.21
C TYR A 372 4.77 -7.67 0.98
N LEU A 373 3.81 -7.03 1.66
CA LEU A 373 3.08 -7.57 2.80
C LEU A 373 1.79 -8.28 2.36
N PRO A 374 1.74 -9.63 2.34
CA PRO A 374 0.61 -10.37 1.79
C PRO A 374 -0.72 -10.06 2.49
N HIS A 375 -0.69 -9.77 3.81
CA HIS A 375 -1.90 -9.45 4.56
C HIS A 375 -2.55 -8.12 4.12
N LEU A 376 -1.76 -7.14 3.66
CA LEU A 376 -2.30 -5.88 3.13
C LEU A 376 -2.95 -6.09 1.76
N ARG A 377 -2.26 -6.81 0.84
CA ARG A 377 -2.85 -7.15 -0.46
C ARG A 377 -4.12 -7.98 -0.30
N ARG A 378 -4.09 -8.97 0.62
CA ARG A 378 -5.26 -9.78 0.92
C ARG A 378 -6.43 -8.95 1.43
N ALA A 379 -6.21 -7.93 2.25
CA ALA A 379 -7.30 -7.05 2.72
C ALA A 379 -7.99 -6.33 1.55
N VAL A 380 -7.22 -5.83 0.60
CA VAL A 380 -7.72 -5.22 -0.64
C VAL A 380 -8.44 -6.28 -1.51
N TRP A 381 -7.82 -7.45 -1.71
CA TRP A 381 -8.43 -8.53 -2.50
C TRP A 381 -9.71 -9.07 -1.87
N ASN A 382 -9.77 -9.22 -0.54
CA ASN A 382 -10.99 -9.62 0.14
C ASN A 382 -12.15 -8.66 -0.16
N ALA A 383 -11.86 -7.35 -0.17
CA ALA A 383 -12.85 -6.33 -0.52
C ALA A 383 -13.26 -6.39 -1.99
N ILE A 384 -12.30 -6.60 -2.91
CA ILE A 384 -12.55 -6.79 -4.35
C ILE A 384 -13.45 -8.02 -4.57
N VAL A 385 -13.09 -9.18 -4.02
CA VAL A 385 -13.81 -10.45 -4.22
C VAL A 385 -15.22 -10.39 -3.61
N GLU A 386 -15.39 -9.82 -2.41
CA GLU A 386 -16.71 -9.64 -1.79
C GLU A 386 -17.58 -8.66 -2.60
N LEU A 387 -17.02 -7.53 -3.01
CA LEU A 387 -17.75 -6.54 -3.82
C LEU A 387 -18.19 -7.14 -5.15
N GLU A 388 -17.32 -7.90 -5.82
CA GLU A 388 -17.66 -8.53 -7.08
C GLU A 388 -18.77 -9.55 -6.91
N SER A 389 -18.72 -10.40 -5.89
CA SER A 389 -19.80 -11.34 -5.58
C SER A 389 -21.15 -10.64 -5.41
N LEU A 390 -21.18 -9.48 -4.72
CA LEU A 390 -22.41 -8.70 -4.57
C LEU A 390 -22.88 -8.07 -5.89
N LEU A 391 -21.94 -7.59 -6.71
CA LEU A 391 -22.25 -7.00 -8.01
C LEU A 391 -22.77 -8.06 -9.00
N ASP A 392 -22.20 -9.26 -9.01
CA ASP A 392 -22.63 -10.36 -9.87
C ASP A 392 -24.06 -10.82 -9.57
N GLN A 393 -24.49 -10.74 -8.30
CA GLN A 393 -25.87 -11.01 -7.92
C GLN A 393 -26.86 -9.96 -8.47
N CYS A 394 -26.41 -8.72 -8.67
CA CYS A 394 -27.23 -7.62 -9.19
C CYS A 394 -27.19 -7.51 -10.72
N ALA A 395 -26.01 -7.64 -11.31
CA ALA A 395 -25.74 -7.48 -12.73
C ALA A 395 -24.54 -8.35 -13.13
N PRO A 396 -24.78 -9.55 -13.67
CA PRO A 396 -23.71 -10.42 -14.13
C PRO A 396 -22.79 -9.73 -15.13
N ARG A 397 -21.52 -10.11 -15.11
CA ARG A 397 -20.52 -9.56 -16.03
C ARG A 397 -20.81 -9.95 -17.47
N ALA A 398 -20.51 -9.05 -18.42
CA ALA A 398 -20.53 -9.38 -19.83
C ALA A 398 -19.44 -10.40 -20.16
N SER A 399 -19.77 -11.40 -21.00
CA SER A 399 -18.79 -12.35 -21.53
C SER A 399 -17.92 -11.70 -22.59
N GLY A 400 -16.66 -12.13 -22.70
CA GLY A 400 -15.70 -11.68 -23.72
C GLY A 400 -14.32 -11.43 -23.14
N GLY A 401 -13.32 -11.32 -24.03
CA GLY A 401 -11.96 -10.88 -23.67
C GLY A 401 -11.83 -9.38 -23.89
N PHE A 402 -11.12 -8.72 -22.99
CA PHE A 402 -10.77 -7.29 -23.09
C PHE A 402 -9.53 -7.00 -22.26
N ASP A 403 -8.70 -6.09 -22.77
CA ASP A 403 -7.48 -5.65 -22.11
C ASP A 403 -7.84 -4.72 -20.93
N LEU A 404 -8.02 -5.31 -19.75
CA LEU A 404 -8.43 -4.57 -18.55
C LEU A 404 -7.29 -3.81 -17.90
N ASP A 405 -6.09 -4.41 -17.89
CA ASP A 405 -4.96 -3.84 -17.17
C ASP A 405 -4.02 -3.02 -18.08
N LEU A 406 -4.38 -2.86 -19.33
CA LEU A 406 -3.71 -2.05 -20.35
C LEU A 406 -2.28 -2.54 -20.65
N ASP A 407 -2.06 -3.85 -20.59
CA ASP A 407 -0.77 -4.47 -20.92
C ASP A 407 -0.69 -4.98 -22.38
N GLY A 408 -1.78 -4.88 -23.13
CA GLY A 408 -1.90 -5.31 -24.51
C GLY A 408 -2.39 -6.75 -24.68
N CYS A 409 -2.72 -7.43 -23.57
CA CYS A 409 -3.28 -8.77 -23.58
C CYS A 409 -4.73 -8.74 -23.11
N ASP A 410 -5.61 -9.50 -23.72
CA ASP A 410 -7.00 -9.61 -23.26
C ASP A 410 -7.11 -10.53 -22.05
N GLU A 411 -7.93 -10.14 -21.06
CA GLU A 411 -8.34 -10.98 -19.94
C GLU A 411 -9.68 -11.66 -20.23
N PHE A 412 -9.76 -12.93 -19.83
CA PHE A 412 -10.95 -13.76 -19.94
C PHE A 412 -11.38 -14.28 -18.59
N PHE A 413 -12.63 -14.03 -18.24
CA PHE A 413 -13.21 -14.45 -16.97
C PHE A 413 -14.09 -15.68 -17.20
N ILE A 414 -13.87 -16.72 -16.40
CA ILE A 414 -14.75 -17.87 -16.26
C ILE A 414 -15.19 -17.99 -14.81
N GLY A 415 -16.48 -18.25 -14.56
CA GLY A 415 -16.99 -18.32 -13.19
C GLY A 415 -18.42 -18.79 -13.11
N ASN A 416 -18.86 -19.18 -11.92
CA ASN A 416 -20.19 -19.75 -11.66
C ASN A 416 -20.90 -19.13 -10.44
N GLY A 417 -20.33 -18.08 -9.84
CA GLY A 417 -20.83 -17.44 -8.63
C GLY A 417 -20.31 -18.04 -7.31
N GLU A 418 -19.55 -19.15 -7.34
CA GLU A 418 -18.81 -19.72 -6.21
C GLU A 418 -17.31 -19.53 -6.39
N LEU A 419 -16.81 -19.83 -7.59
CA LEU A 419 -15.44 -19.59 -8.03
C LEU A 419 -15.43 -18.72 -9.28
N GLN A 420 -14.36 -17.93 -9.42
CA GLN A 420 -14.01 -17.21 -10.62
C GLN A 420 -12.52 -17.43 -10.93
N ALA A 421 -12.19 -17.64 -12.18
CA ALA A 421 -10.80 -17.65 -12.66
C ALA A 421 -10.62 -16.67 -13.80
N VAL A 422 -9.43 -16.04 -13.84
CA VAL A 422 -9.04 -15.11 -14.92
C VAL A 422 -7.82 -15.66 -15.65
N LEU A 423 -7.96 -15.77 -16.97
CA LEU A 423 -6.90 -16.13 -17.88
C LEU A 423 -6.48 -14.89 -18.68
N ARG A 424 -5.23 -14.86 -19.15
CA ARG A 424 -4.72 -13.83 -20.07
C ARG A 424 -4.31 -14.40 -21.41
N ASP A 425 -4.40 -13.58 -22.45
CA ASP A 425 -3.87 -13.89 -23.78
C ASP A 425 -2.38 -13.53 -23.90
N ASP A 426 -1.61 -13.92 -22.89
CA ASP A 426 -0.17 -13.68 -22.78
C ASP A 426 0.68 -14.86 -23.31
N GLY A 427 0.01 -15.90 -23.79
CA GLY A 427 0.61 -17.13 -24.28
C GLY A 427 1.06 -18.09 -23.17
N HIS A 428 0.92 -17.78 -21.89
CA HIS A 428 1.28 -18.70 -20.80
C HIS A 428 0.25 -19.79 -20.54
N GLY A 429 -1.01 -19.57 -20.94
CA GLY A 429 -2.10 -20.52 -20.75
C GLY A 429 -2.31 -20.87 -19.28
N ALA A 430 -2.21 -19.89 -18.41
CA ALA A 430 -2.25 -20.01 -16.97
C ALA A 430 -3.38 -19.16 -16.37
N ILE A 431 -3.71 -19.40 -15.10
CA ILE A 431 -4.69 -18.61 -14.34
C ILE A 431 -3.93 -17.56 -13.52
N HIS A 432 -4.29 -16.29 -13.71
CA HIS A 432 -3.70 -15.14 -13.04
C HIS A 432 -4.46 -14.75 -11.77
N GLU A 433 -5.74 -15.02 -11.70
CA GLU A 433 -6.60 -14.76 -10.55
C GLU A 433 -7.53 -15.97 -10.35
N LEU A 434 -7.68 -16.42 -9.11
CA LEU A 434 -8.60 -17.49 -8.73
C LEU A 434 -9.32 -17.10 -7.45
N ASP A 435 -10.53 -16.60 -7.59
CA ASP A 435 -11.35 -16.10 -6.50
C ASP A 435 -12.28 -17.18 -5.96
N ALA A 436 -12.26 -17.40 -4.66
CA ALA A 436 -13.23 -18.20 -3.93
C ALA A 436 -14.16 -17.26 -3.16
N TYR A 437 -15.38 -17.06 -3.66
CA TYR A 437 -16.33 -16.09 -3.10
C TYR A 437 -16.73 -16.42 -1.65
N GLY A 438 -16.91 -17.71 -1.34
CA GLY A 438 -17.22 -18.14 0.02
C GLY A 438 -16.12 -17.85 1.05
N LEU A 439 -14.87 -17.80 0.61
CA LEU A 439 -13.70 -17.46 1.43
C LEU A 439 -13.28 -15.98 1.29
N ARG A 440 -13.88 -15.25 0.36
CA ARG A 440 -13.50 -13.88 -0.02
C ARG A 440 -11.99 -13.77 -0.33
N HIS A 441 -11.45 -14.75 -1.03
CA HIS A 441 -10.01 -14.89 -1.18
C HIS A 441 -9.61 -15.12 -2.63
N ASN A 442 -8.54 -14.42 -3.07
CA ASN A 442 -7.88 -14.64 -4.34
C ASN A 442 -6.63 -15.51 -4.15
N PHE A 443 -6.67 -16.77 -4.58
CA PHE A 443 -5.51 -17.68 -4.54
C PHE A 443 -4.39 -17.28 -5.52
N GLY A 444 -4.66 -16.40 -6.48
CA GLY A 444 -3.70 -15.85 -7.42
C GLY A 444 -2.96 -14.61 -6.91
N ASP A 445 -3.24 -14.11 -5.69
CA ASP A 445 -2.55 -12.95 -5.10
C ASP A 445 -1.10 -13.29 -4.70
N THR A 446 -0.27 -13.53 -5.68
CA THR A 446 1.15 -13.83 -5.52
C THR A 446 2.00 -12.65 -6.02
N LEU A 447 3.20 -12.49 -5.52
CA LEU A 447 4.13 -11.44 -5.94
C LEU A 447 5.42 -12.06 -6.47
N ALA A 448 5.78 -11.74 -7.71
CA ALA A 448 7.04 -12.18 -8.29
C ALA A 448 8.23 -11.41 -7.69
N ARG A 449 9.40 -12.08 -7.58
CA ARG A 449 10.64 -11.39 -7.19
C ARG A 449 11.08 -10.45 -8.31
N ARG A 450 11.46 -9.24 -7.91
CA ARG A 450 12.00 -8.22 -8.81
C ARG A 450 13.29 -7.66 -8.26
N LEU A 451 14.09 -7.02 -9.11
CA LEU A 451 15.24 -6.24 -8.66
C LEU A 451 14.73 -4.95 -8.02
N GLU A 452 15.18 -4.71 -6.77
CA GLU A 452 14.82 -3.54 -6.01
C GLU A 452 16.02 -2.59 -5.84
N HIS A 453 15.74 -1.29 -5.83
CA HIS A 453 16.76 -0.25 -5.65
C HIS A 453 17.52 -0.41 -4.32
N TYR A 454 16.81 -0.82 -3.27
CA TYR A 454 17.42 -1.00 -1.94
C TYR A 454 18.32 -2.23 -1.84
N TYR A 455 18.35 -3.13 -2.84
CA TYR A 455 19.28 -4.27 -2.85
C TYR A 455 20.75 -3.83 -2.94
N ARG A 456 21.03 -2.60 -3.42
CA ARG A 456 22.37 -2.04 -3.34
C ARG A 456 22.86 -1.91 -1.89
N LYS A 457 21.98 -1.48 -0.95
CA LYS A 457 22.32 -1.40 0.47
C LYS A 457 22.71 -2.76 1.04
N ILE A 458 22.03 -3.84 0.60
CA ILE A 458 22.34 -5.21 1.01
C ILE A 458 23.68 -5.67 0.44
N ARG A 459 24.00 -5.34 -0.83
CA ARG A 459 25.25 -5.73 -1.50
C ARG A 459 26.47 -4.98 -0.95
N ASP A 460 26.29 -3.71 -0.64
CA ASP A 460 27.36 -2.81 -0.18
C ASP A 460 27.68 -3.01 1.32
N HIS A 461 26.74 -3.59 2.08
CA HIS A 461 26.89 -3.83 3.50
C HIS A 461 27.78 -5.03 3.79
N ARG A 462 29.11 -4.82 3.80
CA ARG A 462 30.10 -5.78 4.25
C ARG A 462 30.54 -5.44 5.69
N GLY A 463 29.68 -5.75 6.67
CA GLY A 463 30.00 -5.69 8.12
C GLY A 463 29.89 -4.28 8.73
N ASP A 464 29.25 -4.28 9.86
CA ASP A 464 29.06 -3.25 10.88
C ASP A 464 29.73 -1.88 10.65
N ALA A 465 28.91 -0.90 10.24
CA ALA A 465 29.22 0.51 10.46
C ALA A 465 27.95 1.19 10.99
N ASP A 466 27.78 1.15 12.30
CA ASP A 466 26.91 2.10 12.99
C ASP A 466 27.41 3.51 12.71
N GLY A 467 26.66 4.26 11.88
CA GLY A 467 26.89 5.70 11.73
C GLY A 467 26.76 6.35 13.10
N GLN A 468 27.80 7.07 13.55
CA GLN A 468 27.73 7.80 14.82
C GLN A 468 26.61 8.86 14.70
N PRO A 469 25.61 8.84 15.58
CA PRO A 469 24.57 9.86 15.59
C PRO A 469 25.18 11.21 16.03
N GLY A 470 24.75 12.28 15.38
CA GLY A 470 24.88 13.62 15.94
C GLY A 470 24.15 13.76 17.28
N SER A 471 23.84 14.98 17.71
CA SER A 471 23.15 15.25 18.99
C SER A 471 21.71 14.71 19.12
N GLY A 472 21.18 14.00 18.12
CA GLY A 472 19.83 13.43 18.07
C GLY A 472 19.83 11.91 17.88
N ILE A 473 18.73 11.35 17.34
CA ILE A 473 18.58 9.94 16.97
C ILE A 473 18.61 9.76 15.46
N ALA A 474 19.06 8.58 14.99
CA ALA A 474 19.09 8.25 13.56
C ALA A 474 17.69 8.06 13.00
N SER A 475 17.47 8.55 11.77
CA SER A 475 16.25 8.29 11.01
C SER A 475 16.16 6.81 10.55
N ALA A 476 14.96 6.31 10.33
CA ALA A 476 14.75 4.97 9.74
C ALA A 476 15.39 4.85 8.35
N HIS A 477 15.53 5.94 7.60
CA HIS A 477 16.20 5.96 6.29
C HIS A 477 17.69 5.58 6.33
N ASP A 478 18.36 5.77 7.48
CA ASP A 478 19.80 5.58 7.62
C ASP A 478 20.19 4.22 8.21
N ARG A 479 19.20 3.38 8.53
CA ARG A 479 19.41 2.09 9.21
C ARG A 479 19.53 0.94 8.24
N VAL A 480 20.48 0.03 8.49
CA VAL A 480 20.62 -1.25 7.80
C VAL A 480 20.66 -2.35 8.85
N HIS A 481 19.60 -3.15 8.91
CA HIS A 481 19.48 -4.30 9.80
C HIS A 481 18.92 -5.49 9.04
N PHE A 482 19.29 -6.72 9.41
CA PHE A 482 18.83 -7.94 8.75
C PHE A 482 18.08 -8.82 9.76
N ARG A 483 16.77 -9.02 9.54
CA ARG A 483 15.97 -9.95 10.33
C ARG A 483 16.22 -11.40 9.96
N HIS A 484 16.60 -11.66 8.70
CA HIS A 484 16.87 -12.98 8.15
C HIS A 484 18.19 -12.98 7.36
N ALA A 485 18.86 -14.12 7.29
CA ALA A 485 20.01 -14.27 6.38
C ALA A 485 19.53 -14.18 4.92
N ILE A 486 20.07 -13.22 4.18
CA ILE A 486 19.74 -12.98 2.77
C ILE A 486 20.91 -13.42 1.91
N SER A 487 20.66 -14.37 1.00
CA SER A 487 21.64 -14.87 0.02
C SER A 487 21.51 -14.13 -1.31
N ALA A 488 22.51 -14.27 -2.17
CA ALA A 488 22.45 -13.71 -3.53
C ALA A 488 21.26 -14.27 -4.33
N GLN A 489 20.88 -15.53 -4.12
CA GLN A 489 19.75 -16.17 -4.78
C GLN A 489 18.40 -15.55 -4.37
N ASP A 490 18.27 -15.06 -3.15
CA ASP A 490 17.03 -14.39 -2.68
C ASP A 490 16.79 -13.06 -3.42
N LEU A 491 17.84 -12.47 -3.99
CA LEU A 491 17.81 -11.18 -4.70
C LEU A 491 17.64 -11.34 -6.23
N GLU A 492 17.55 -12.57 -6.74
CA GLU A 492 17.35 -12.83 -8.17
C GLU A 492 15.88 -12.60 -8.55
N ALA A 493 15.66 -11.89 -9.67
CA ALA A 493 14.34 -11.68 -10.21
C ALA A 493 13.77 -12.97 -10.83
N ASP A 494 12.47 -13.14 -10.72
CA ASP A 494 11.77 -14.22 -11.42
C ASP A 494 11.68 -13.92 -12.92
N ALA A 495 11.95 -14.91 -13.74
CA ALA A 495 11.86 -14.79 -15.18
C ALA A 495 10.41 -14.87 -15.72
N LEU A 496 9.48 -15.40 -14.91
CA LEU A 496 8.09 -15.63 -15.27
C LEU A 496 7.16 -15.18 -14.13
N PRO A 497 5.92 -14.80 -14.43
CA PRO A 497 4.93 -14.47 -13.41
C PRO A 497 4.63 -15.69 -12.53
N ARG A 498 4.26 -15.43 -11.28
CA ARG A 498 3.88 -16.45 -10.29
C ARG A 498 2.38 -16.70 -10.35
N VAL A 499 1.95 -17.55 -11.28
CA VAL A 499 0.56 -17.83 -11.60
C VAL A 499 0.21 -19.29 -11.36
N LEU A 500 -1.07 -19.67 -11.53
CA LEU A 500 -1.51 -21.05 -11.34
C LEU A 500 -1.52 -21.80 -12.69
N PHE A 501 -1.01 -23.04 -12.66
CA PHE A 501 -0.95 -23.93 -13.81
C PHE A 501 -0.12 -23.38 -14.99
N ALA A 502 1.02 -22.75 -14.68
CA ALA A 502 2.01 -22.35 -15.70
C ALA A 502 2.83 -23.58 -16.14
N ASP A 503 2.85 -23.85 -17.44
CA ASP A 503 3.40 -25.08 -17.97
C ASP A 503 4.82 -24.89 -18.51
N ARG A 504 5.66 -25.92 -18.29
CA ARG A 504 7.06 -25.97 -18.75
C ARG A 504 7.35 -27.34 -19.39
N TYR A 505 8.05 -27.27 -20.49
CA TYR A 505 8.63 -28.44 -21.14
C TYR A 505 10.15 -28.31 -21.12
N GLN A 506 10.83 -29.26 -20.50
CA GLN A 506 12.29 -29.20 -20.29
C GLN A 506 12.75 -27.81 -19.71
N ASP A 507 12.00 -27.32 -18.72
CA ASP A 507 12.19 -26.04 -18.05
C ASP A 507 11.93 -24.77 -18.91
N ASN A 508 11.60 -24.91 -20.19
CA ASN A 508 11.14 -23.81 -21.03
C ASN A 508 9.61 -23.62 -20.91
N PRO A 509 9.12 -22.37 -20.86
CA PRO A 509 7.69 -22.12 -20.82
C PRO A 509 6.99 -22.63 -22.10
N VAL A 510 5.86 -23.29 -21.94
CA VAL A 510 4.98 -23.64 -23.05
C VAL A 510 4.25 -22.38 -23.51
N ARG A 511 4.08 -22.24 -24.84
CA ARG A 511 3.34 -21.14 -25.43
C ARG A 511 2.03 -21.65 -26.01
N TYR A 512 0.94 -21.10 -25.50
CA TYR A 512 -0.42 -21.44 -25.90
C TYR A 512 -0.98 -20.42 -26.90
N ALA A 513 -1.88 -20.88 -27.77
CA ALA A 513 -2.72 -20.00 -28.56
C ALA A 513 -3.75 -19.28 -27.69
N ARG A 514 -4.36 -18.22 -28.23
CA ARG A 514 -5.40 -17.44 -27.58
C ARG A 514 -6.50 -18.33 -26.99
N PRO A 515 -6.91 -18.09 -25.72
CA PRO A 515 -7.98 -18.87 -25.07
C PRO A 515 -9.31 -18.79 -25.85
N GLN A 516 -9.98 -19.92 -26.01
CA GLN A 516 -11.34 -19.97 -26.46
C GLN A 516 -12.26 -20.16 -25.24
N VAL A 517 -13.00 -19.11 -24.88
CA VAL A 517 -13.81 -19.09 -23.67
C VAL A 517 -15.30 -19.20 -23.96
N ARG A 518 -15.98 -20.05 -23.18
CA ARG A 518 -17.43 -20.20 -23.19
C ARG A 518 -17.91 -20.48 -21.76
N ASP A 519 -18.75 -19.59 -21.26
CA ASP A 519 -19.35 -19.70 -19.92
C ASP A 519 -18.29 -19.97 -18.81
N THR A 520 -18.30 -21.19 -18.26
CA THR A 520 -17.39 -21.63 -17.19
C THR A 520 -16.17 -22.40 -17.70
N ARG A 521 -15.87 -22.33 -19.02
CA ARG A 521 -14.83 -23.14 -19.66
C ARG A 521 -13.92 -22.31 -20.57
N ALA A 522 -12.62 -22.62 -20.51
CA ALA A 522 -11.61 -22.07 -21.41
C ALA A 522 -10.76 -23.20 -22.01
N GLU A 523 -10.60 -23.18 -23.34
CA GLU A 523 -9.83 -24.16 -24.10
C GLU A 523 -8.60 -23.48 -24.71
N LEU A 524 -7.44 -24.12 -24.58
CA LEU A 524 -6.17 -23.65 -25.10
C LEU A 524 -5.44 -24.80 -25.83
N SER A 525 -4.62 -24.44 -26.79
CA SER A 525 -3.80 -25.41 -27.53
C SER A 525 -2.37 -24.90 -27.67
N ALA A 526 -1.42 -25.83 -27.59
CA ALA A 526 -0.03 -25.66 -27.92
C ALA A 526 0.42 -26.90 -28.71
N ASP A 527 1.67 -26.92 -29.21
CA ASP A 527 2.19 -28.06 -29.95
C ASP A 527 2.17 -29.34 -29.09
N GLY A 528 1.38 -30.33 -29.50
CA GLY A 528 1.19 -31.59 -28.79
C GLY A 528 0.43 -31.52 -27.47
N ILE A 529 -0.17 -30.37 -27.10
CA ILE A 529 -0.87 -30.13 -25.83
C ILE A 529 -2.22 -29.48 -26.09
N ALA A 530 -3.31 -30.12 -25.66
CA ALA A 530 -4.59 -29.43 -25.45
C ALA A 530 -4.85 -29.30 -23.95
N LYS A 531 -5.20 -28.10 -23.51
CA LYS A 531 -5.47 -27.75 -22.12
C LYS A 531 -6.85 -27.13 -21.98
N THR A 532 -7.60 -27.58 -21.00
CA THR A 532 -8.94 -27.05 -20.74
C THR A 532 -9.06 -26.70 -19.26
N PHE A 533 -9.53 -25.50 -18.96
CA PHE A 533 -10.02 -25.11 -17.65
C PHE A 533 -11.54 -25.17 -17.61
N SER A 534 -12.11 -25.69 -16.55
CA SER A 534 -13.55 -25.65 -16.30
C SER A 534 -13.86 -25.48 -14.82
N ILE A 535 -14.90 -24.71 -14.51
CA ILE A 535 -15.36 -24.46 -13.15
C ILE A 535 -16.72 -25.12 -12.96
N ASP A 536 -16.83 -25.96 -11.93
CA ASP A 536 -18.08 -26.55 -11.47
C ASP A 536 -18.16 -26.47 -9.94
N ARG A 537 -19.18 -25.77 -9.42
CA ARG A 537 -19.31 -25.45 -7.99
C ARG A 537 -18.01 -24.85 -7.44
N ASN A 538 -17.49 -25.41 -6.35
CA ASN A 538 -16.26 -24.99 -5.68
C ASN A 538 -14.98 -25.64 -6.24
N ALA A 539 -15.01 -26.16 -7.46
CA ALA A 539 -13.92 -26.89 -8.07
C ALA A 539 -13.49 -26.30 -9.42
N LEU A 540 -12.18 -26.07 -9.55
CA LEU A 540 -11.51 -25.80 -10.81
C LEU A 540 -10.89 -27.09 -11.33
N THR A 541 -11.32 -27.53 -12.50
CA THR A 541 -10.77 -28.71 -13.19
C THR A 541 -9.88 -28.28 -14.35
N VAL A 542 -8.65 -28.82 -14.40
CA VAL A 542 -7.68 -28.59 -15.47
C VAL A 542 -7.42 -29.92 -16.16
N THR A 543 -7.80 -30.03 -17.42
CA THR A 543 -7.60 -31.23 -18.23
C THR A 543 -6.51 -31.01 -19.26
N TYR A 544 -5.51 -31.88 -19.27
CA TYR A 544 -4.48 -31.94 -20.28
C TYR A 544 -4.70 -33.17 -21.16
N GLN A 545 -4.64 -32.96 -22.47
CA GLN A 545 -4.46 -34.03 -23.44
C GLN A 545 -3.07 -33.89 -24.04
N LEU A 546 -2.20 -34.87 -23.79
CA LEU A 546 -0.80 -34.84 -24.18
C LEU A 546 -0.53 -35.89 -25.27
N ASP A 547 0.21 -35.52 -26.28
CA ASP A 547 0.80 -36.51 -27.21
C ASP A 547 2.10 -37.14 -26.58
N ALA A 548 2.65 -38.15 -27.25
CA ALA A 548 3.82 -38.89 -26.73
C ALA A 548 5.10 -38.01 -26.64
N ALA A 549 5.19 -36.92 -27.42
CA ALA A 549 6.33 -36.02 -27.40
C ALA A 549 6.29 -35.07 -26.21
N SER A 550 5.09 -34.71 -25.77
CA SER A 550 4.83 -33.71 -24.71
C SER A 550 4.68 -34.32 -23.31
N ALA A 551 4.84 -35.63 -23.14
CA ALA A 551 4.58 -36.35 -21.89
C ALA A 551 5.56 -36.08 -20.72
N ALA A 552 6.57 -35.20 -20.87
CA ALA A 552 7.46 -34.77 -19.78
C ALA A 552 7.11 -33.34 -19.29
N LEU A 553 5.83 -32.99 -19.32
CA LEU A 553 5.34 -31.68 -18.92
C LEU A 553 5.42 -31.49 -17.40
N LYS A 554 5.85 -30.31 -16.99
CA LYS A 554 5.69 -29.83 -15.60
C LYS A 554 4.68 -28.71 -15.59
N THR A 555 3.79 -28.70 -14.62
CA THR A 555 2.92 -27.54 -14.34
C THR A 555 3.24 -26.95 -12.97
N VAL A 556 3.32 -25.64 -12.91
CA VAL A 556 3.62 -24.90 -11.68
C VAL A 556 2.35 -24.21 -11.20
N ILE A 557 2.03 -24.41 -9.91
CA ILE A 557 0.84 -23.85 -9.28
C ILE A 557 1.32 -23.00 -8.10
N ASN A 558 1.19 -21.68 -8.19
CA ASN A 558 1.50 -20.79 -7.09
C ASN A 558 0.18 -20.41 -6.41
N LEU A 559 0.08 -20.67 -5.10
CA LEU A 559 -1.13 -20.41 -4.31
C LEU A 559 -0.81 -19.41 -3.19
N ALA A 560 -1.50 -18.29 -3.19
CA ALA A 560 -1.47 -17.36 -2.07
C ALA A 560 -2.23 -17.96 -0.88
N MET A 561 -1.48 -18.36 0.15
CA MET A 561 -2.04 -18.94 1.37
C MET A 561 -1.77 -17.99 2.55
N PRO A 562 -2.81 -17.52 3.28
CA PRO A 562 -2.64 -16.54 4.36
C PRO A 562 -1.71 -16.96 5.49
N SER A 563 -1.63 -18.27 5.80
CA SER A 563 -0.80 -18.81 6.89
C SER A 563 0.64 -19.13 6.47
N CYS A 564 1.16 -18.45 5.44
CA CYS A 564 2.53 -18.65 4.94
C CYS A 564 3.59 -18.57 6.05
N ASP A 565 3.42 -17.67 7.03
CA ASP A 565 4.42 -17.39 8.08
C ASP A 565 4.09 -18.09 9.42
N GLY A 566 3.09 -19.00 9.48
CA GLY A 566 2.60 -19.50 10.75
C GLY A 566 2.32 -20.99 10.83
N TYR A 567 1.91 -21.41 12.03
CA TYR A 567 1.58 -22.82 12.37
C TYR A 567 0.24 -23.30 11.77
N LEU A 568 -0.57 -22.41 11.26
CA LEU A 568 -1.94 -22.71 10.81
C LEU A 568 -1.99 -23.22 9.36
N GLY A 569 -0.91 -23.09 8.60
CA GLY A 569 -0.81 -23.57 7.23
C GLY A 569 -0.08 -24.90 7.17
N ARG A 570 -0.69 -25.95 6.59
CA ARG A 570 -0.13 -27.30 6.60
C ARG A 570 -0.47 -28.12 5.37
N TYR A 571 0.47 -28.96 4.95
CA TYR A 571 0.27 -30.00 3.94
C TYR A 571 -0.24 -31.29 4.59
N ILE A 572 -1.23 -31.92 3.99
CA ILE A 572 -1.83 -33.17 4.44
C ILE A 572 -1.87 -34.15 3.27
N LEU A 573 -1.32 -35.37 3.47
CA LEU A 573 -1.39 -36.50 2.57
C LEU A 573 -2.01 -37.69 3.31
N ASP A 574 -3.01 -38.33 2.69
CA ASP A 574 -3.68 -39.52 3.25
C ASP A 574 -4.08 -39.35 4.73
N ALA A 575 -4.58 -38.16 5.08
CA ALA A 575 -4.95 -37.71 6.43
C ALA A 575 -3.77 -37.43 7.38
N ASP A 576 -2.53 -37.61 6.97
CA ASP A 576 -1.34 -37.34 7.76
C ASP A 576 -0.75 -35.95 7.46
N VAL A 577 -0.51 -35.15 8.51
CA VAL A 577 0.14 -33.86 8.41
C VAL A 577 1.62 -34.06 8.10
N GLN A 578 2.06 -33.51 6.95
CA GLN A 578 3.45 -33.61 6.49
C GLN A 578 4.33 -32.50 7.07
N GLY A 579 3.79 -31.32 7.21
CA GLY A 579 4.48 -30.14 7.74
C GLY A 579 3.81 -28.83 7.33
N GLY A 580 4.48 -27.70 7.61
CA GLY A 580 4.00 -26.34 7.32
C GLY A 580 4.39 -25.82 5.95
N PHE A 581 3.70 -24.75 5.48
CA PHE A 581 3.93 -24.16 4.17
C PHE A 581 5.34 -23.54 3.99
N GLY A 582 6.02 -23.19 5.07
CA GLY A 582 7.40 -22.70 5.03
C GLY A 582 8.46 -23.80 4.78
N GLN A 583 8.06 -25.07 4.66
CA GLN A 583 8.96 -26.21 4.43
C GLN A 583 8.87 -26.69 3.00
N SER A 584 9.96 -27.31 2.51
CA SER A 584 10.01 -27.92 1.18
C SER A 584 9.83 -29.43 1.28
N PHE A 585 9.12 -29.98 0.31
CA PHE A 585 8.80 -31.41 0.21
C PHE A 585 8.91 -31.90 -1.21
N ASP A 586 9.22 -33.20 -1.36
CA ASP A 586 9.20 -33.94 -2.62
C ASP A 586 8.44 -35.25 -2.40
N TRP A 587 7.26 -35.37 -3.03
CA TRP A 587 6.43 -36.57 -2.95
C TRP A 587 6.33 -37.26 -4.31
N ARG A 588 6.23 -38.59 -4.30
CA ARG A 588 6.06 -39.41 -5.50
C ARG A 588 4.76 -40.20 -5.40
N ASP A 589 4.20 -40.53 -6.57
CA ASP A 589 2.99 -41.33 -6.69
C ASP A 589 1.76 -40.74 -5.98
N ILE A 590 1.66 -39.41 -5.99
CA ILE A 590 0.61 -38.66 -5.31
C ILE A 590 -0.63 -38.56 -6.19
N ARG A 591 -1.80 -38.81 -5.61
CA ARG A 591 -3.11 -38.55 -6.22
C ARG A 591 -3.88 -37.43 -5.55
N ASN A 592 -3.67 -37.21 -4.26
CA ASN A 592 -4.36 -36.18 -3.49
C ASN A 592 -3.36 -35.45 -2.61
N LEU A 593 -3.42 -34.13 -2.58
CA LEU A 593 -2.68 -33.26 -1.67
C LEU A 593 -3.63 -32.21 -1.13
N THR A 594 -3.74 -32.09 0.20
CA THR A 594 -4.54 -31.05 0.84
C THR A 594 -3.63 -29.98 1.43
N LEU A 595 -3.94 -28.74 1.14
CA LEU A 595 -3.39 -27.53 1.76
C LEU A 595 -4.47 -26.95 2.68
N GLU A 596 -4.27 -27.04 3.99
CA GLU A 596 -5.21 -26.52 4.99
C GLU A 596 -4.67 -25.26 5.63
N ASP A 597 -5.50 -24.23 5.74
CA ASP A 597 -5.13 -22.93 6.24
C ASP A 597 -6.13 -22.42 7.28
N GLY A 598 -5.67 -22.32 8.54
CA GLY A 598 -6.53 -21.91 9.67
C GLY A 598 -6.84 -20.41 9.69
N VAL A 599 -6.00 -19.54 9.11
CA VAL A 599 -6.30 -18.10 8.97
C VAL A 599 -7.35 -17.88 7.88
N LEU A 600 -7.23 -18.62 6.78
CA LEU A 600 -8.23 -18.64 5.71
C LEU A 600 -9.54 -19.28 6.18
N ARG A 601 -9.47 -20.17 7.18
CA ARG A 601 -10.56 -21.07 7.58
C ARG A 601 -11.05 -21.89 6.38
N GLY A 602 -10.09 -22.31 5.56
CA GLY A 602 -10.34 -23.02 4.32
C GLY A 602 -9.26 -24.03 3.99
N ARG A 603 -9.55 -24.84 3.01
CA ARG A 603 -8.58 -25.77 2.45
C ARG A 603 -8.70 -25.86 0.94
N VAL A 604 -7.59 -26.16 0.32
CA VAL A 604 -7.47 -26.46 -1.11
C VAL A 604 -7.07 -27.92 -1.26
N VAL A 605 -7.85 -28.70 -1.99
CA VAL A 605 -7.56 -30.10 -2.27
C VAL A 605 -7.23 -30.25 -3.75
N LEU A 606 -5.95 -30.59 -4.02
CA LEU A 606 -5.49 -30.97 -5.36
C LEU A 606 -5.66 -32.47 -5.54
N THR A 607 -6.51 -32.87 -6.48
CA THR A 607 -6.73 -34.27 -6.89
C THR A 607 -6.19 -34.49 -8.29
N CYS A 608 -5.47 -35.59 -8.50
CA CYS A 608 -4.89 -35.98 -9.78
C CYS A 608 -5.52 -37.30 -10.27
N SER A 609 -5.97 -37.35 -11.51
CA SER A 609 -6.57 -38.58 -12.11
C SER A 609 -5.56 -39.74 -12.19
N ARG A 610 -4.27 -39.45 -12.24
CA ARG A 610 -3.15 -40.40 -12.26
C ARG A 610 -2.13 -40.01 -11.20
N PRO A 611 -1.31 -40.98 -10.69
CA PRO A 611 -0.22 -40.63 -9.80
C PRO A 611 0.78 -39.69 -10.47
N VAL A 612 1.24 -38.66 -9.75
CA VAL A 612 2.22 -37.67 -10.20
C VAL A 612 3.28 -37.47 -9.13
N SER A 613 4.40 -36.85 -9.50
CA SER A 613 5.37 -36.35 -8.54
C SER A 613 5.07 -34.86 -8.27
N ILE A 614 5.04 -34.49 -6.98
CA ILE A 614 4.79 -33.09 -6.57
C ILE A 614 5.96 -32.64 -5.69
N SER A 615 6.61 -31.56 -6.05
CA SER A 615 7.49 -30.82 -5.14
C SER A 615 6.78 -29.55 -4.65
N ALA A 616 6.89 -29.28 -3.36
CA ALA A 616 6.35 -28.08 -2.71
C ALA A 616 7.50 -27.25 -2.13
N SER A 617 7.39 -25.93 -2.25
CA SER A 617 8.36 -25.01 -1.66
C SER A 617 7.74 -23.64 -1.38
N PRO A 618 8.23 -22.91 -0.35
CA PRO A 618 7.84 -21.53 -0.14
C PRO A 618 8.41 -20.64 -1.25
N HIS A 619 7.61 -19.69 -1.73
CA HIS A 619 8.08 -18.59 -2.56
C HIS A 619 8.32 -17.36 -1.68
N LEU A 620 9.57 -16.89 -1.62
CA LEU A 620 10.00 -15.81 -0.75
C LEU A 620 10.45 -14.60 -1.58
N THR A 621 10.14 -13.40 -1.09
CA THR A 621 10.68 -12.13 -1.58
C THR A 621 11.45 -11.42 -0.48
N VAL A 622 12.34 -10.50 -0.83
CA VAL A 622 13.05 -9.66 0.14
C VAL A 622 12.42 -8.28 0.13
N SER A 623 11.99 -7.83 1.31
CA SER A 623 11.41 -6.52 1.53
C SER A 623 12.28 -5.67 2.45
N GLN A 624 12.19 -4.34 2.29
CA GLN A 624 12.67 -3.36 3.23
C GLN A 624 11.52 -2.94 4.15
N SER A 625 11.80 -2.85 5.45
CA SER A 625 10.91 -2.27 6.45
C SER A 625 11.64 -1.20 7.26
N GLU A 626 10.92 -0.49 8.13
CA GLU A 626 11.50 0.50 9.06
C GLU A 626 12.56 -0.12 10.00
N ASP A 627 12.42 -1.42 10.29
CA ASP A 627 13.34 -2.21 11.11
C ASP A 627 14.45 -2.92 10.30
N GLY A 628 14.47 -2.76 8.98
CA GLY A 628 15.50 -3.37 8.11
C GLY A 628 14.97 -4.29 7.02
N PHE A 629 15.78 -5.32 6.66
CA PHE A 629 15.50 -6.24 5.56
C PHE A 629 15.01 -7.58 6.07
N GLU A 630 13.97 -8.11 5.43
CA GLU A 630 13.35 -9.38 5.80
C GLU A 630 12.91 -10.19 4.58
N LYS A 631 12.83 -11.52 4.75
CA LYS A 631 12.22 -12.42 3.78
C LYS A 631 10.75 -12.59 4.11
N ILE A 632 9.90 -12.40 3.11
CA ILE A 632 8.45 -12.54 3.26
C ILE A 632 7.96 -13.62 2.30
N MET A 633 7.22 -14.57 2.83
CA MET A 633 6.60 -15.62 2.03
C MET A 633 5.38 -15.07 1.29
N GLN A 634 5.39 -15.23 -0.02
CA GLN A 634 4.35 -14.72 -0.92
C GLN A 634 3.35 -15.79 -1.35
N ALA A 635 3.81 -17.04 -1.43
CA ALA A 635 2.99 -18.13 -1.93
C ALA A 635 3.57 -19.50 -1.54
N VAL A 636 2.72 -20.51 -1.62
CA VAL A 636 3.10 -21.91 -1.77
C VAL A 636 3.28 -22.20 -3.26
N THR A 637 4.43 -22.73 -3.65
CA THR A 637 4.68 -23.17 -5.01
C THR A 637 4.64 -24.70 -5.08
N LEU A 638 3.72 -25.26 -5.84
CA LEU A 638 3.67 -26.68 -6.18
C LEU A 638 4.16 -26.87 -7.61
N THR A 639 5.17 -27.74 -7.81
CA THR A 639 5.58 -28.17 -9.15
C THR A 639 5.15 -29.63 -9.35
N VAL A 640 4.20 -29.82 -10.25
CA VAL A 640 3.64 -31.14 -10.58
C VAL A 640 4.33 -31.65 -11.84
N SER A 641 4.96 -32.81 -11.75
CA SER A 641 5.65 -33.46 -12.88
C SER A 641 4.84 -34.64 -13.41
N MET A 642 4.51 -34.60 -14.70
CA MET A 642 3.84 -35.67 -15.43
C MET A 642 4.88 -36.59 -16.07
N SER A 643 4.71 -37.91 -15.96
CA SER A 643 5.70 -38.85 -16.45
C SER A 643 5.69 -38.99 -17.98
N ARG A 644 6.87 -39.16 -18.58
CA ARG A 644 7.06 -39.33 -20.04
C ARG A 644 6.39 -40.59 -20.61
N GLN A 645 6.10 -41.61 -19.77
CA GLN A 645 5.47 -42.86 -20.19
C GLN A 645 3.91 -42.76 -20.30
N ASP A 646 3.35 -41.61 -19.94
CA ASP A 646 1.93 -41.41 -19.73
C ASP A 646 1.31 -40.43 -20.76
N ALA A 647 1.59 -40.61 -22.09
CA ALA A 647 0.80 -39.92 -23.10
C ALA A 647 -0.69 -40.13 -22.86
N GLY A 648 -1.53 -39.13 -23.17
CA GLY A 648 -2.98 -39.19 -22.99
C GLY A 648 -3.53 -38.12 -22.03
N MET A 649 -4.61 -38.45 -21.34
CA MET A 649 -5.32 -37.49 -20.52
C MET A 649 -4.86 -37.47 -19.07
N PHE A 650 -4.57 -36.25 -18.56
CA PHE A 650 -4.41 -35.93 -17.14
C PHE A 650 -5.51 -34.95 -16.72
N VAL A 651 -6.12 -35.21 -15.59
CA VAL A 651 -7.11 -34.32 -15.00
C VAL A 651 -6.64 -33.94 -13.60
N PHE A 652 -6.54 -32.65 -13.37
CA PHE A 652 -6.28 -32.07 -12.03
C PHE A 652 -7.56 -31.34 -11.61
N THR A 653 -8.00 -31.60 -10.37
CA THR A 653 -9.11 -30.87 -9.78
C THR A 653 -8.62 -30.17 -8.50
N LEU A 654 -8.80 -28.87 -8.46
CA LEU A 654 -8.50 -28.03 -7.32
C LEU A 654 -9.84 -27.65 -6.68
N THR A 655 -10.17 -28.31 -5.57
CA THR A 655 -11.40 -28.07 -4.81
C THR A 655 -11.11 -27.14 -3.64
N VAL A 656 -11.94 -26.13 -3.47
CA VAL A 656 -11.82 -25.13 -2.39
C VAL A 656 -12.97 -25.33 -1.41
N ASP A 657 -12.66 -25.66 -0.17
CA ASP A 657 -13.65 -25.87 0.89
C ASP A 657 -13.44 -24.90 2.05
N THR A 658 -14.52 -24.52 2.73
CA THR A 658 -14.47 -23.88 4.04
C THR A 658 -14.23 -24.94 5.13
N LEU A 659 -13.44 -24.60 6.13
CA LEU A 659 -13.34 -25.45 7.33
C LEU A 659 -14.54 -25.21 8.26
N PRO A 660 -15.06 -26.26 8.90
CA PRO A 660 -16.09 -26.07 9.92
C PRO A 660 -15.56 -25.22 11.08
N ASP A 661 -16.46 -24.51 11.74
CA ASP A 661 -16.17 -23.69 12.92
C ASP A 661 -15.61 -24.49 14.08
#